data_8e0a760fa68d9cde566da4dee6c2da2f
#
_entry.id   8e0a760fa68d9cde566da4dee6c2da2f
#
_cell.length_a   1.000
_cell.length_b   1.000
_cell.length_c   1.000
_cell.angle_alpha   90.00
_cell.angle_beta   90.00
_cell.angle_gamma   90.00
#
_symmetry.space_group_name_H-M   'P 1'
#
loop_
_entity.id
_entity.type
_entity.pdbx_description
1 polymer ?
#
loop_
_entity_poly.entity_id
_entity_poly.type
_entity_poly.pdbx_seq_one_letter_code
_entity_poly.pdbx_strand_id
1 'polypeptide(L)'
;MKKKIFSILMGAVLAASSVLLTACQGDGQQAEDVTVIEAPALAYDTAEGSTLNSVIATDELVVSFAGSGVSAAVTSGPVTLTEGPSSEADGVTTQTYTLTASDVGDYVVTFTVGEGESEETVEELNYTVVQAYPENPEFNRLQGYGQPNTGTTEANVHDPSVLEADGKFYCFSTDNMGPAFGYQVRESDDLIHWEYVGVAIEGHDITGAAYKAGTGALQEVYDVLVEDENWDSKKDGETWTLWAPDVTEGADGKYWLYGCWTAEFGQGHSAIFLCKADEVTGPYVYDSMILYSYDGWPMYDGGITSNPNAIDPQIYYVGDKMFMAYGSFTGGTWSIELDPETGRRADGLEGDALLPAANTPAAERYGTRLVSGTVIEGPTINHHENVAIYEGDPAEYSESAVTYEDRYYLMGSANNLATDYNMRSFHAAASEDGSLAFVCANNDANTGDRVSGSFSWRESDTTRVPNYDFFAPGHNDMITTSDGRNIIAYHNRIGFGGGAHYLFTSSYAFTSRGDLVMNPNRYAGEAVRKIVEEEITAISEGSYSYAAVTNNSYRQSFNGGYAKDDMILTADHKIQIGGQDAGTWIFYGDNYIYIDITEGELDGEYYGVVMPAYIEASRAGGLTISCLSGNGRNTLFLNANV
;
A
#
# COMPACT_ATOMS: atom_id res chain seq x y z
N MET A 1 19.89 22.42 -10.52
CA MET A 1 19.45 22.83 -9.17
C MET A 1 19.16 21.53 -8.43
N LYS A 2 19.93 21.19 -7.41
CA LYS A 2 19.76 19.90 -6.73
C LYS A 2 18.53 20.01 -5.82
N LYS A 3 17.45 19.27 -6.13
CA LYS A 3 16.35 19.06 -5.20
C LYS A 3 16.85 18.12 -4.09
N LYS A 4 16.87 18.59 -2.87
CA LYS A 4 17.03 17.74 -1.70
C LYS A 4 15.70 17.01 -1.51
N ILE A 5 15.74 15.70 -1.68
CA ILE A 5 14.61 14.83 -1.35
C ILE A 5 14.67 14.64 0.18
N PHE A 6 13.67 15.13 0.88
CA PHE A 6 13.47 14.81 2.29
C PHE A 6 12.54 13.61 2.36
N SER A 7 13.10 12.47 2.73
CA SER A 7 12.30 11.33 3.20
C SER A 7 12.00 11.58 4.68
N ILE A 8 10.73 11.75 5.01
CA ILE A 8 10.28 11.59 6.40
C ILE A 8 10.18 10.09 6.61
N LEU A 9 11.12 9.53 7.36
CA LEU A 9 11.12 8.12 7.72
C LEU A 9 10.03 7.87 8.76
N MET A 10 9.23 6.86 8.48
CA MET A 10 8.73 5.97 9.55
C MET A 10 9.92 5.57 10.43
N GLY A 11 9.74 5.55 11.75
CA GLY A 11 10.78 5.25 12.73
C GLY A 11 11.73 4.14 12.33
N ALA A 12 12.61 4.45 11.41
CA ALA A 12 13.78 3.66 11.14
C ALA A 12 14.93 4.42 11.78
N VAL A 13 15.54 3.81 12.74
CA VAL A 13 16.86 4.22 13.22
C VAL A 13 17.75 4.31 12.00
N LEU A 14 18.10 5.51 11.60
CA LEU A 14 19.08 5.75 10.56
C LEU A 14 20.39 5.11 11.00
N ALA A 15 20.74 3.99 10.40
CA ALA A 15 22.12 3.56 10.41
C ALA A 15 22.93 4.65 9.73
N ALA A 16 23.76 5.34 10.51
CA ALA A 16 24.61 6.41 10.04
C ALA A 16 25.54 5.87 8.94
N SER A 17 25.21 6.13 7.68
CA SER A 17 26.15 6.00 6.58
C SER A 17 27.14 7.15 6.69
N SER A 18 28.28 6.90 7.31
CA SER A 18 29.40 7.82 7.37
C SER A 18 29.97 8.03 5.96
N VAL A 19 29.55 9.08 5.28
CA VAL A 19 30.27 9.60 4.13
C VAL A 19 31.49 10.36 4.64
N LEU A 20 32.64 9.74 4.57
CA LEU A 20 33.91 10.42 4.79
C LEU A 20 34.14 11.44 3.65
N LEU A 21 33.86 12.71 3.90
CA LEU A 21 34.35 13.80 3.08
C LEU A 21 35.72 14.24 3.60
N THR A 22 36.74 14.09 2.77
CA THR A 22 38.10 14.54 3.03
C THR A 22 38.13 16.06 3.16
N ALA A 23 38.46 16.55 4.35
CA ALA A 23 38.61 17.97 4.65
C ALA A 23 39.87 18.53 4.00
N CYS A 24 39.74 19.70 3.35
CA CYS A 24 40.85 20.63 3.11
C CYS A 24 41.03 21.51 4.33
N GLN A 25 42.22 21.51 4.92
CA GLN A 25 42.59 22.36 6.04
C GLN A 25 42.50 23.85 5.69
N GLY A 26 41.69 24.57 6.46
CA GLY A 26 41.73 26.01 6.60
C GLY A 26 41.44 26.34 8.08
N ASP A 27 42.36 27.05 8.74
CA ASP A 27 42.24 27.47 10.13
C ASP A 27 41.06 28.44 10.31
N GLY A 28 39.96 27.92 10.87
CA GLY A 28 38.77 28.63 11.30
C GLY A 28 37.73 27.60 11.64
N GLN A 29 37.45 27.37 12.94
CA GLN A 29 36.40 26.42 13.35
C GLN A 29 35.04 26.94 12.84
N GLN A 30 34.61 26.44 11.68
CA GLN A 30 33.21 26.44 11.30
C GLN A 30 32.58 25.20 11.93
N ALA A 31 31.45 25.37 12.59
CA ALA A 31 30.63 24.24 13.01
C ALA A 31 30.23 23.46 11.76
N GLU A 32 30.55 22.18 11.76
CA GLU A 32 30.16 21.28 10.70
C GLU A 32 28.73 20.82 10.91
N ASP A 33 28.07 20.40 9.85
CA ASP A 33 26.67 20.00 9.74
C ASP A 33 26.12 19.30 10.99
N VAL A 34 24.94 19.73 11.45
CA VAL A 34 24.17 19.05 12.50
C VAL A 34 23.56 17.80 11.89
N THR A 35 23.85 16.65 12.48
CA THR A 35 23.29 15.36 12.04
C THR A 35 22.25 14.88 13.05
N VAL A 36 21.04 14.61 12.62
CA VAL A 36 19.98 14.02 13.45
C VAL A 36 20.29 12.54 13.66
N ILE A 37 20.38 12.11 14.92
CA ILE A 37 20.53 10.72 15.34
C ILE A 37 19.14 10.13 15.64
N GLU A 38 18.32 10.88 16.37
CA GLU A 38 16.96 10.51 16.71
C GLU A 38 16.03 11.71 16.49
N ALA A 39 14.97 11.53 15.69
CA ALA A 39 14.00 12.57 15.39
C ALA A 39 12.79 12.45 16.32
N PRO A 40 12.24 13.57 16.83
CA PRO A 40 11.07 13.54 17.70
C PRO A 40 9.80 13.18 16.93
N ALA A 41 8.90 12.43 17.59
CA ALA A 41 7.60 12.02 17.07
C ALA A 41 6.47 12.50 17.98
N LEU A 42 6.29 13.84 18.08
CA LEU A 42 5.29 14.43 18.95
C LEU A 42 3.87 14.24 18.41
N ALA A 43 2.96 13.81 19.28
CA ALA A 43 1.54 13.70 19.00
C ALA A 43 0.70 14.26 20.15
N TYR A 44 -0.21 15.17 19.83
CA TYR A 44 -1.04 15.89 20.81
C TYR A 44 -2.51 15.70 20.45
N ASP A 45 -3.34 15.44 21.47
CA ASP A 45 -4.79 15.32 21.28
C ASP A 45 -5.46 16.64 21.66
N THR A 46 -6.07 17.30 20.68
CA THR A 46 -6.80 18.56 20.86
C THR A 46 -8.29 18.37 21.07
N ALA A 47 -8.81 17.14 21.07
CA ALA A 47 -10.24 16.87 21.20
C ALA A 47 -10.78 17.36 22.56
N GLU A 48 -11.85 18.16 22.53
CA GLU A 48 -12.47 18.69 23.73
C GLU A 48 -13.10 17.54 24.57
N GLY A 49 -12.63 17.40 25.80
CA GLY A 49 -13.09 16.34 26.69
C GLY A 49 -12.40 15.00 26.55
N SER A 50 -11.35 14.90 25.72
CA SER A 50 -10.50 13.72 25.64
C SER A 50 -9.79 13.47 26.98
N THR A 51 -9.77 12.21 27.41
CA THR A 51 -8.94 11.77 28.55
C THR A 51 -7.52 11.41 28.12
N LEU A 52 -7.26 11.46 26.83
CA LEU A 52 -5.98 11.09 26.18
C LEU A 52 -5.20 12.32 25.71
N ASN A 53 -5.46 13.50 26.27
CA ASN A 53 -4.74 14.71 25.95
C ASN A 53 -3.23 14.43 25.98
N SER A 54 -2.57 14.71 24.87
CA SER A 54 -1.11 14.63 24.73
C SER A 54 -0.49 13.24 24.94
N VAL A 55 -0.77 12.32 24.05
CA VAL A 55 -0.26 10.94 24.10
C VAL A 55 1.27 10.86 24.02
N ILE A 56 1.91 11.70 23.20
CA ILE A 56 3.36 11.91 23.16
C ILE A 56 3.62 13.41 23.19
N ALA A 57 3.25 14.05 24.29
CA ALA A 57 3.45 15.49 24.44
C ALA A 57 4.93 15.86 24.63
N THR A 58 5.78 14.92 25.01
CA THR A 58 7.19 15.11 25.26
C THR A 58 7.99 14.00 24.61
N ASP A 59 8.98 14.36 23.80
CA ASP A 59 9.87 13.44 23.12
C ASP A 59 11.29 14.03 22.98
N GLU A 60 12.25 13.22 22.57
CA GLU A 60 13.63 13.61 22.48
C GLU A 60 14.07 13.85 21.02
N LEU A 61 14.87 14.88 20.82
CA LEU A 61 15.66 15.13 19.62
C LEU A 61 17.13 14.90 19.98
N VAL A 62 17.75 13.90 19.37
CA VAL A 62 19.17 13.62 19.55
C VAL A 62 19.94 14.00 18.31
N VAL A 63 20.94 14.84 18.45
CA VAL A 63 21.77 15.31 17.34
C VAL A 63 23.24 15.13 17.64
N SER A 64 24.06 15.04 16.59
CA SER A 64 25.51 15.10 16.69
C SER A 64 26.09 16.21 15.81
N PHE A 65 27.16 16.84 16.27
CA PHE A 65 27.89 17.85 15.52
C PHE A 65 29.36 17.88 15.93
N ALA A 66 30.22 18.34 15.04
CA ALA A 66 31.63 18.52 15.34
C ALA A 66 31.87 19.85 16.02
N GLY A 67 32.73 19.86 17.04
CA GLY A 67 33.12 21.10 17.77
C GLY A 67 32.24 21.40 18.98
N SER A 68 32.30 22.65 19.46
CA SER A 68 31.57 23.11 20.64
C SER A 68 30.89 24.45 20.36
N GLY A 69 29.87 24.78 21.15
CA GLY A 69 29.18 26.08 21.07
C GLY A 69 28.01 26.11 20.10
N VAL A 70 27.47 24.94 19.72
CA VAL A 70 26.19 24.87 19.03
C VAL A 70 25.08 25.03 20.06
N SER A 71 24.13 25.91 19.80
CA SER A 71 22.91 26.08 20.58
C SER A 71 21.69 25.80 19.72
N ALA A 72 20.59 25.32 20.33
CA ALA A 72 19.33 25.06 19.66
C ALA A 72 18.20 25.86 20.30
N ALA A 73 17.26 26.30 19.47
CA ALA A 73 16.03 26.93 19.91
C ALA A 73 14.87 26.56 18.99
N VAL A 74 13.66 26.44 19.54
CA VAL A 74 12.44 26.44 18.74
C VAL A 74 12.15 27.87 18.33
N THR A 75 12.20 28.16 17.04
CA THR A 75 11.99 29.50 16.48
C THR A 75 10.58 29.75 16.02
N SER A 76 9.79 28.68 15.83
CA SER A 76 8.35 28.78 15.53
C SER A 76 7.62 27.51 15.96
N GLY A 77 6.30 27.61 16.17
CA GLY A 77 5.39 26.49 16.43
C GLY A 77 5.07 26.21 17.90
N PRO A 78 4.21 25.22 18.17
CA PRO A 78 3.64 24.95 19.48
C PRO A 78 4.51 24.03 20.34
N VAL A 79 5.82 24.17 20.30
CA VAL A 79 6.76 23.30 21.00
C VAL A 79 7.74 24.13 21.83
N THR A 80 8.06 23.63 23.01
CA THR A 80 9.17 24.15 23.83
C THR A 80 10.33 23.16 23.82
N LEU A 81 11.56 23.68 23.83
CA LEU A 81 12.77 22.87 23.83
C LEU A 81 13.52 23.08 25.16
N THR A 82 13.98 21.98 25.72
CA THR A 82 14.86 21.98 26.93
C THR A 82 16.11 21.20 26.62
N GLU A 83 17.26 21.77 26.90
CA GLU A 83 18.56 21.11 26.74
C GLU A 83 18.72 19.98 27.76
N GLY A 84 19.07 18.81 27.28
CA GLY A 84 19.28 17.57 28.03
C GLY A 84 20.77 17.19 28.10
N PRO A 85 21.08 15.91 28.35
CA PRO A 85 22.45 15.41 28.45
C PRO A 85 23.26 15.61 27.17
N SER A 86 24.56 15.80 27.32
CA SER A 86 25.50 15.76 26.21
C SER A 86 26.70 14.85 26.51
N SER A 87 27.26 14.29 25.43
CA SER A 87 28.48 13.49 25.50
C SER A 87 29.42 13.86 24.34
N GLU A 88 30.72 13.79 24.57
CA GLU A 88 31.73 14.03 23.55
C GLU A 88 32.64 12.83 23.37
N ALA A 89 32.82 12.40 22.12
CA ALA A 89 33.74 11.34 21.73
C ALA A 89 34.41 11.71 20.40
N ASP A 90 35.73 11.57 20.33
CA ASP A 90 36.52 11.83 19.10
C ASP A 90 36.28 13.20 18.43
N GLY A 91 35.95 14.24 19.24
CA GLY A 91 35.67 15.59 18.74
C GLY A 91 34.26 15.78 18.17
N VAL A 92 33.38 14.80 18.35
CA VAL A 92 31.96 14.90 18.02
C VAL A 92 31.14 14.97 19.30
N THR A 93 30.30 15.99 19.39
CA THR A 93 29.35 16.15 20.50
C THR A 93 28.02 15.52 20.09
N THR A 94 27.49 14.65 20.94
CA THR A 94 26.11 14.17 20.86
C THR A 94 25.31 14.87 21.94
N GLN A 95 24.23 15.53 21.54
CA GLN A 95 23.37 16.33 22.41
C GLN A 95 21.93 15.86 22.32
N THR A 96 21.29 15.65 23.46
CA THR A 96 19.86 15.37 23.57
C THR A 96 19.11 16.66 23.92
N TYR A 97 18.00 16.89 23.26
CA TYR A 97 17.04 17.95 23.58
C TYR A 97 15.69 17.32 23.87
N THR A 98 15.03 17.74 24.93
CA THR A 98 13.65 17.35 25.22
C THR A 98 12.72 18.40 24.62
N LEU A 99 11.79 17.95 23.78
CA LEU A 99 10.76 18.76 23.14
C LEU A 99 9.42 18.48 23.81
N THR A 100 8.66 19.53 24.12
CA THR A 100 7.32 19.39 24.72
C THR A 100 6.31 20.17 23.90
N ALA A 101 5.32 19.47 23.35
CA ALA A 101 4.22 20.04 22.59
C ALA A 101 3.16 20.66 23.51
N SER A 102 2.54 21.73 23.05
CA SER A 102 1.40 22.39 23.69
C SER A 102 0.15 22.45 22.79
N ASP A 103 0.30 22.08 21.53
CA ASP A 103 -0.75 22.01 20.52
C ASP A 103 -0.22 21.24 19.30
N VAL A 104 -1.07 20.93 18.32
CA VAL A 104 -0.69 20.42 17.00
C VAL A 104 -0.15 21.53 16.11
N GLY A 105 0.64 21.19 15.11
CA GLY A 105 1.13 22.14 14.10
C GLY A 105 2.63 22.06 13.86
N ASP A 106 3.06 22.74 12.82
CA ASP A 106 4.45 22.77 12.40
C ASP A 106 5.32 23.55 13.39
N TYR A 107 6.55 23.08 13.58
CA TYR A 107 7.55 23.77 14.36
C TYR A 107 8.94 23.67 13.74
N VAL A 108 9.79 24.65 14.06
CA VAL A 108 11.16 24.71 13.54
C VAL A 108 12.15 24.72 14.70
N VAL A 109 13.10 23.80 14.67
CA VAL A 109 14.27 23.80 15.57
C VAL A 109 15.45 24.37 14.79
N THR A 110 15.96 25.51 15.24
CA THR A 110 17.10 26.20 14.62
C THR A 110 18.35 25.98 15.46
N PHE A 111 19.41 25.56 14.83
CA PHE A 111 20.74 25.40 15.42
C PHE A 111 21.62 26.57 15.01
N THR A 112 22.30 27.16 15.98
CA THR A 112 23.16 28.32 15.77
C THR A 112 24.52 28.12 16.41
N VAL A 113 25.53 28.81 15.88
CA VAL A 113 26.89 28.88 16.42
C VAL A 113 27.29 30.33 16.61
N GLY A 114 27.97 30.60 17.70
CA GLY A 114 28.42 31.96 18.04
C GLY A 114 27.62 32.60 19.17
N GLU A 115 27.89 33.84 19.45
CA GLU A 115 27.19 34.61 20.50
C GLU A 115 26.85 36.04 20.00
N GLY A 116 25.63 36.49 20.30
CA GLY A 116 25.17 37.85 20.04
C GLY A 116 25.14 38.22 18.55
N GLU A 117 25.75 39.35 18.15
CA GLU A 117 25.73 39.82 16.74
C GLU A 117 26.54 38.93 15.77
N SER A 118 27.27 37.92 16.27
CA SER A 118 28.06 36.97 15.49
C SER A 118 27.42 35.58 15.47
N GLU A 119 26.17 35.43 15.89
CA GLU A 119 25.43 34.19 15.83
C GLU A 119 25.07 33.85 14.36
N GLU A 120 25.38 32.64 13.91
CA GLU A 120 25.14 32.15 12.56
C GLU A 120 24.29 30.89 12.64
N THR A 121 23.21 30.80 11.84
CA THR A 121 22.40 29.60 11.70
C THR A 121 23.15 28.56 10.89
N VAL A 122 23.33 27.38 11.46
CA VAL A 122 24.00 26.23 10.82
C VAL A 122 23.03 25.22 10.26
N GLU A 123 21.85 25.02 10.90
CA GLU A 123 20.83 24.10 10.44
C GLU A 123 19.44 24.54 10.92
N GLU A 124 18.41 24.23 10.12
CA GLU A 124 17.00 24.37 10.49
C GLU A 124 16.28 23.06 10.22
N LEU A 125 15.70 22.47 11.26
CA LEU A 125 14.93 21.23 11.17
C LEU A 125 13.44 21.54 11.30
N ASN A 126 12.66 21.08 10.33
CA ASN A 126 11.22 21.28 10.28
C ASN A 126 10.53 20.00 10.69
N TYR A 127 9.65 20.09 11.68
CA TYR A 127 8.85 18.98 12.20
C TYR A 127 7.40 19.40 12.39
N THR A 128 6.53 18.42 12.59
CA THR A 128 5.10 18.65 12.87
C THR A 128 4.70 17.90 14.13
N VAL A 129 3.99 18.55 15.04
CA VAL A 129 3.21 17.87 16.09
C VAL A 129 1.91 17.42 15.44
N VAL A 130 1.71 16.12 15.35
CA VAL A 130 0.52 15.55 14.71
C VAL A 130 -0.64 15.40 15.69
N GLN A 131 -1.87 15.33 15.18
CA GLN A 131 -3.02 14.90 15.97
C GLN A 131 -2.81 13.46 16.43
N ALA A 132 -3.05 13.17 17.70
CA ALA A 132 -2.84 11.82 18.26
C ALA A 132 -3.69 10.76 17.53
N TYR A 133 -4.93 11.13 17.18
CA TYR A 133 -5.81 10.30 16.38
C TYR A 133 -6.42 11.09 15.23
N PRO A 134 -6.71 10.44 14.09
CA PRO A 134 -7.35 11.14 12.99
C PRO A 134 -8.77 11.57 13.37
N GLU A 135 -9.12 12.78 13.00
CA GLU A 135 -10.48 13.28 13.12
C GLU A 135 -11.39 12.68 12.04
N ASN A 136 -12.70 12.95 12.13
CA ASN A 136 -13.63 12.52 11.10
C ASN A 136 -13.27 13.19 9.76
N PRO A 137 -12.81 12.44 8.75
CA PRO A 137 -12.40 13.03 7.48
C PRO A 137 -13.58 13.40 6.57
N GLU A 138 -14.83 13.25 7.07
CA GLU A 138 -16.06 13.50 6.29
C GLU A 138 -16.08 12.74 4.96
N PHE A 139 -15.76 11.44 5.00
CA PHE A 139 -15.76 10.58 3.82
C PHE A 139 -16.92 10.84 2.88
N ASN A 140 -16.67 10.85 1.59
CA ASN A 140 -17.72 10.92 0.58
C ASN A 140 -18.78 9.85 0.84
N ARG A 141 -20.03 10.21 0.65
CA ARG A 141 -21.12 9.27 0.84
C ARG A 141 -21.05 8.17 -0.22
N LEU A 142 -20.91 6.92 0.24
CA LEU A 142 -21.01 5.77 -0.62
C LEU A 142 -22.41 5.70 -1.23
N GLN A 143 -22.51 5.81 -2.56
CA GLN A 143 -23.79 5.76 -3.28
C GLN A 143 -24.19 4.32 -3.53
N GLY A 144 -25.49 4.06 -3.51
CA GLY A 144 -26.01 2.71 -3.75
C GLY A 144 -25.78 2.23 -5.19
N TYR A 145 -25.92 0.93 -5.37
CA TYR A 145 -25.83 0.25 -6.67
C TYR A 145 -26.68 0.92 -7.77
N GLY A 146 -26.12 1.03 -8.96
CA GLY A 146 -26.84 1.52 -10.14
C GLY A 146 -26.90 3.02 -10.31
N GLN A 147 -26.21 3.80 -9.46
CA GLN A 147 -26.05 5.22 -9.72
C GLN A 147 -24.95 5.43 -10.77
N PRO A 148 -25.17 6.28 -11.78
CA PRO A 148 -24.13 6.58 -12.77
C PRO A 148 -22.96 7.32 -12.08
N ASN A 149 -21.77 7.24 -12.69
CA ASN A 149 -20.62 8.04 -12.30
C ASN A 149 -20.89 9.53 -12.56
N THR A 150 -21.66 10.15 -11.73
CA THR A 150 -21.96 11.58 -11.81
C THR A 150 -21.46 12.25 -10.56
N GLY A 151 -20.25 12.78 -10.63
CA GLY A 151 -19.66 13.57 -9.55
C GLY A 151 -18.77 12.80 -8.59
N THR A 152 -18.47 13.42 -7.48
CA THR A 152 -17.63 12.98 -6.37
C THR A 152 -17.99 11.61 -5.86
N THR A 153 -17.32 10.56 -6.29
CA THR A 153 -17.61 9.25 -5.71
C THR A 153 -16.50 8.23 -5.91
N GLU A 154 -16.25 7.47 -4.89
CA GLU A 154 -15.51 6.22 -4.92
C GLU A 154 -16.32 5.08 -5.56
N ALA A 155 -17.57 5.36 -5.96
CA ALA A 155 -18.48 4.37 -6.52
C ALA A 155 -18.09 3.95 -7.94
N ASN A 156 -18.33 2.68 -8.26
CA ASN A 156 -18.04 2.06 -9.54
C ASN A 156 -16.56 2.05 -9.92
N VAL A 157 -15.68 1.99 -8.92
CA VAL A 157 -14.26 1.73 -9.11
C VAL A 157 -14.01 0.24 -9.00
N HIS A 158 -13.45 -0.32 -10.05
CA HIS A 158 -13.02 -1.70 -10.14
C HIS A 158 -11.57 -1.73 -10.62
N ASP A 159 -10.72 -2.55 -10.01
CA ASP A 159 -9.31 -2.67 -10.38
C ASP A 159 -8.58 -1.31 -10.38
N PRO A 160 -8.49 -0.64 -9.22
CA PRO A 160 -7.84 0.66 -9.14
C PRO A 160 -6.32 0.54 -9.32
N SER A 161 -5.73 1.49 -10.06
CA SER A 161 -4.32 1.82 -10.06
C SER A 161 -4.17 3.28 -9.65
N VAL A 162 -3.26 3.59 -8.74
CA VAL A 162 -3.10 4.92 -8.16
C VAL A 162 -1.71 5.47 -8.43
N LEU A 163 -1.64 6.67 -9.00
CA LEU A 163 -0.43 7.41 -9.26
C LEU A 163 -0.41 8.73 -8.49
N GLU A 164 0.69 9.07 -7.83
CA GLU A 164 0.97 10.41 -7.32
C GLU A 164 1.68 11.22 -8.41
N ALA A 165 1.06 12.31 -8.86
CA ALA A 165 1.62 13.20 -9.87
C ALA A 165 1.17 14.64 -9.62
N ASP A 166 2.04 15.62 -9.92
CA ASP A 166 1.74 17.06 -9.82
C ASP A 166 1.17 17.51 -8.46
N GLY A 167 1.52 16.79 -7.38
CA GLY A 167 1.06 17.06 -6.02
C GLY A 167 -0.37 16.62 -5.74
N LYS A 168 -0.92 15.73 -6.56
CA LYS A 168 -2.21 15.08 -6.39
C LYS A 168 -2.10 13.57 -6.59
N PHE A 169 -3.16 12.87 -6.27
CA PHE A 169 -3.32 11.44 -6.52
C PHE A 169 -4.37 11.22 -7.62
N TYR A 170 -4.06 10.31 -8.52
CA TYR A 170 -4.95 9.93 -9.63
C TYR A 170 -5.24 8.44 -9.55
N CYS A 171 -6.52 8.08 -9.58
CA CYS A 171 -6.97 6.69 -9.62
C CYS A 171 -7.54 6.37 -11.01
N PHE A 172 -6.90 5.42 -11.67
CA PHE A 172 -7.38 4.83 -12.91
C PHE A 172 -8.10 3.53 -12.59
N SER A 173 -9.14 3.19 -13.34
CA SER A 173 -9.89 1.97 -13.07
C SER A 173 -10.59 1.42 -14.31
N THR A 174 -10.95 0.16 -14.25
CA THR A 174 -11.73 -0.56 -15.25
C THR A 174 -12.95 0.26 -15.71
N ASP A 175 -13.30 0.21 -16.99
CA ASP A 175 -14.30 1.06 -17.64
C ASP A 175 -15.74 0.53 -17.56
N ASN A 176 -16.00 -0.61 -16.97
CA ASN A 176 -17.22 -1.38 -17.13
C ASN A 176 -18.47 -0.87 -16.39
N MET A 177 -18.38 0.23 -15.66
CA MET A 177 -19.42 0.61 -14.68
C MET A 177 -20.09 1.96 -14.96
N GLY A 178 -19.95 2.51 -16.13
CA GLY A 178 -20.50 3.84 -16.40
C GLY A 178 -20.87 4.09 -17.86
N PRO A 179 -21.42 5.26 -18.17
CA PRO A 179 -21.68 5.68 -19.55
C PRO A 179 -20.41 6.10 -20.30
N ALA A 180 -19.30 6.23 -19.56
CA ALA A 180 -18.02 6.63 -20.12
C ALA A 180 -17.10 5.41 -20.21
N PHE A 181 -16.41 5.26 -21.30
CA PHE A 181 -15.55 4.13 -21.59
C PHE A 181 -14.16 4.64 -21.97
N GLY A 182 -13.14 3.93 -21.59
CA GLY A 182 -11.78 4.31 -21.88
C GLY A 182 -10.94 4.52 -20.64
N TYR A 183 -11.13 3.74 -19.58
CA TYR A 183 -10.60 3.86 -18.21
C TYR A 183 -11.09 5.14 -17.50
N GLN A 184 -11.74 4.93 -16.40
CA GLN A 184 -12.21 6.02 -15.56
C GLN A 184 -11.03 6.64 -14.80
N VAL A 185 -11.02 7.96 -14.71
CA VAL A 185 -10.01 8.71 -13.96
C VAL A 185 -10.68 9.50 -12.84
N ARG A 186 -10.10 9.41 -11.66
CA ARG A 186 -10.44 10.23 -10.50
C ARG A 186 -9.20 10.91 -9.99
N GLU A 187 -9.38 12.10 -9.38
CA GLU A 187 -8.30 12.78 -8.68
C GLU A 187 -8.65 12.99 -7.21
N SER A 188 -7.61 13.12 -6.38
CA SER A 188 -7.70 13.43 -4.96
C SER A 188 -6.49 14.24 -4.51
N ASP A 189 -6.69 15.16 -3.57
CA ASP A 189 -5.61 15.89 -2.91
C ASP A 189 -5.10 15.15 -1.64
N ASP A 190 -5.86 14.15 -1.13
CA ASP A 190 -5.66 13.58 0.20
C ASP A 190 -5.81 12.05 0.29
N LEU A 191 -6.08 11.34 -0.80
CA LEU A 191 -6.40 9.89 -0.86
C LEU A 191 -7.73 9.50 -0.17
N ILE A 192 -8.50 10.48 0.29
CA ILE A 192 -9.75 10.28 1.02
C ILE A 192 -10.93 10.73 0.16
N HIS A 193 -10.84 11.94 -0.40
CA HIS A 193 -11.89 12.56 -1.19
C HIS A 193 -11.54 12.48 -2.67
N TRP A 194 -12.30 11.68 -3.39
CA TRP A 194 -12.08 11.42 -4.81
C TRP A 194 -13.11 12.12 -5.68
N GLU A 195 -12.66 12.75 -6.75
CA GLU A 195 -13.50 13.40 -7.74
C GLU A 195 -13.30 12.76 -9.12
N TYR A 196 -14.40 12.40 -9.79
CA TYR A 196 -14.35 11.89 -11.15
C TYR A 196 -14.03 13.01 -12.14
N VAL A 197 -12.95 12.86 -12.91
CA VAL A 197 -12.48 13.90 -13.84
C VAL A 197 -12.61 13.53 -15.31
N GLY A 198 -12.87 12.26 -15.63
CA GLY A 198 -13.07 11.86 -17.02
C GLY A 198 -12.66 10.43 -17.34
N VAL A 199 -12.28 10.23 -18.59
CA VAL A 199 -11.74 8.98 -19.11
C VAL A 199 -10.36 9.21 -19.72
N ALA A 200 -9.45 8.26 -19.54
CA ALA A 200 -8.06 8.36 -19.98
C ALA A 200 -7.90 8.30 -21.51
N ILE A 201 -8.72 7.49 -22.20
CA ILE A 201 -8.63 7.27 -23.66
C ILE A 201 -9.84 7.90 -24.34
N GLU A 202 -9.61 8.96 -25.11
CA GLU A 202 -10.67 9.65 -25.86
C GLU A 202 -11.03 8.95 -27.17
N GLY A 203 -12.24 9.25 -27.67
CA GLY A 203 -12.68 8.81 -28.99
C GLY A 203 -13.09 7.35 -29.06
N HIS A 204 -13.20 6.72 -27.93
CA HIS A 204 -13.65 5.36 -27.83
C HIS A 204 -15.17 5.32 -27.66
N ASP A 205 -15.88 5.10 -28.78
CA ASP A 205 -17.34 4.99 -28.74
C ASP A 205 -17.77 3.58 -28.35
N ILE A 206 -18.43 3.52 -27.30
CA ILE A 206 -18.81 2.33 -26.55
C ILE A 206 -20.23 1.87 -26.77
N THR A 207 -20.95 2.47 -27.63
CA THR A 207 -22.29 1.98 -27.97
C THR A 207 -22.26 0.57 -28.62
N GLY A 208 -21.19 -0.17 -28.47
CA GLY A 208 -21.01 -1.52 -28.99
C GLY A 208 -20.87 -1.61 -30.51
N ALA A 209 -21.32 -0.58 -31.23
CA ALA A 209 -21.23 -0.53 -32.66
C ALA A 209 -19.87 0.00 -33.16
N ALA A 210 -19.22 0.86 -32.40
CA ALA A 210 -17.96 1.46 -32.80
C ALA A 210 -16.76 0.58 -32.41
N TYR A 211 -16.83 -0.15 -31.35
CA TYR A 211 -15.91 -1.25 -31.09
C TYR A 211 -15.88 -2.22 -32.27
N LYS A 212 -17.06 -2.54 -32.82
CA LYS A 212 -17.21 -3.42 -33.99
C LYS A 212 -16.73 -2.80 -35.29
N ALA A 213 -16.71 -1.49 -35.40
CA ALA A 213 -16.35 -0.79 -36.63
C ALA A 213 -14.84 -0.52 -36.76
N GLY A 214 -14.06 -0.86 -35.70
CA GLY A 214 -12.63 -0.65 -35.73
C GLY A 214 -12.25 0.83 -35.86
N THR A 215 -12.97 1.71 -35.20
CA THR A 215 -12.66 3.14 -35.17
C THR A 215 -12.24 3.55 -33.77
N GLY A 216 -11.14 4.25 -33.64
CA GLY A 216 -10.70 4.79 -32.36
C GLY A 216 -9.23 4.56 -32.04
N ALA A 217 -8.84 5.00 -30.86
CA ALA A 217 -7.44 5.00 -30.42
C ALA A 217 -6.81 3.60 -30.29
N LEU A 218 -7.62 2.55 -30.17
CA LEU A 218 -7.18 1.16 -29.98
C LEU A 218 -7.48 0.24 -31.17
N GLN A 219 -7.52 0.82 -32.40
CA GLN A 219 -7.82 0.07 -33.62
C GLN A 219 -6.92 -1.15 -33.80
N GLU A 220 -5.61 -0.99 -33.57
CA GLU A 220 -4.64 -2.09 -33.75
C GLU A 220 -4.88 -3.22 -32.75
N VAL A 221 -5.23 -2.90 -31.49
CA VAL A 221 -5.59 -3.90 -30.48
C VAL A 221 -6.83 -4.67 -30.93
N TYR A 222 -7.83 -3.94 -31.41
CA TYR A 222 -9.06 -4.55 -31.92
C TYR A 222 -8.78 -5.47 -33.11
N ASP A 223 -8.03 -5.02 -34.09
CA ASP A 223 -7.74 -5.79 -35.30
C ASP A 223 -7.02 -7.11 -34.98
N VAL A 224 -6.05 -7.08 -34.08
CA VAL A 224 -5.35 -8.28 -33.62
C VAL A 224 -6.29 -9.26 -32.94
N LEU A 225 -7.15 -8.79 -32.02
CA LEU A 225 -8.05 -9.66 -31.29
C LEU A 225 -9.18 -10.21 -32.18
N VAL A 226 -9.59 -9.52 -33.23
CA VAL A 226 -10.71 -9.92 -34.14
C VAL A 226 -10.22 -10.78 -35.29
N GLU A 227 -8.99 -10.60 -35.77
CA GLU A 227 -8.44 -11.39 -36.89
C GLU A 227 -8.09 -12.84 -36.49
N ASP A 228 -8.06 -13.16 -35.20
CA ASP A 228 -7.87 -14.52 -34.76
C ASP A 228 -9.05 -15.41 -35.18
N GLU A 229 -8.76 -16.37 -36.08
CA GLU A 229 -9.75 -17.31 -36.64
C GLU A 229 -10.47 -18.14 -35.57
N ASN A 230 -9.88 -18.26 -34.39
CA ASN A 230 -10.44 -19.03 -33.27
C ASN A 230 -11.48 -18.25 -32.46
N TRP A 231 -11.66 -16.98 -32.78
CA TRP A 231 -12.60 -16.11 -32.08
C TRP A 231 -13.97 -16.03 -32.74
N ASP A 232 -14.56 -17.12 -33.08
CA ASP A 232 -15.74 -17.17 -33.94
C ASP A 232 -17.09 -16.94 -33.22
N SER A 233 -17.15 -17.06 -31.90
CA SER A 233 -18.46 -17.09 -31.24
C SER A 233 -19.00 -15.76 -30.77
N LYS A 234 -18.19 -14.67 -30.76
CA LYS A 234 -18.55 -13.40 -30.12
C LYS A 234 -18.46 -12.15 -31.00
N LYS A 235 -18.16 -12.33 -32.27
CA LYS A 235 -18.12 -11.23 -33.25
C LYS A 235 -19.43 -10.43 -33.37
N ASP A 236 -20.52 -10.93 -32.84
CA ASP A 236 -21.86 -10.44 -33.17
C ASP A 236 -22.65 -9.79 -32.02
N GLY A 237 -22.07 -9.38 -30.92
CA GLY A 237 -22.93 -8.67 -29.98
C GLY A 237 -22.47 -8.41 -28.57
N GLU A 238 -21.30 -8.84 -28.17
CA GLU A 238 -20.87 -8.59 -26.79
C GLU A 238 -20.07 -7.30 -26.67
N THR A 239 -20.37 -6.54 -25.63
CA THR A 239 -19.63 -5.33 -25.22
C THR A 239 -18.29 -5.75 -24.64
N TRP A 240 -17.25 -5.25 -25.23
CA TRP A 240 -15.90 -5.37 -24.76
C TRP A 240 -15.58 -4.25 -23.81
N THR A 241 -14.81 -4.53 -22.81
CA THR A 241 -14.40 -3.55 -21.84
C THR A 241 -12.89 -3.54 -21.68
N LEU A 242 -12.36 -2.38 -21.35
CA LEU A 242 -10.99 -2.18 -20.97
C LEU A 242 -10.89 -2.45 -19.47
N TRP A 243 -9.99 -3.36 -19.08
CA TRP A 243 -9.86 -3.81 -17.70
C TRP A 243 -8.50 -3.43 -17.12
N ALA A 244 -8.46 -3.33 -15.78
CA ALA A 244 -7.28 -3.23 -14.95
C ALA A 244 -6.12 -2.45 -15.60
N PRO A 245 -6.16 -1.12 -15.60
CA PRO A 245 -5.06 -0.31 -16.08
C PRO A 245 -3.95 -0.20 -15.05
N ASP A 246 -2.73 0.11 -15.51
CA ASP A 246 -1.67 0.64 -14.66
C ASP A 246 -1.04 1.87 -15.32
N VAL A 247 -0.70 2.88 -14.52
CA VAL A 247 -0.15 4.14 -15.03
C VAL A 247 1.11 4.54 -14.27
N THR A 248 2.14 4.88 -15.03
CA THR A 248 3.42 5.35 -14.48
C THR A 248 3.94 6.56 -15.26
N GLU A 249 4.85 7.33 -14.66
CA GLU A 249 5.60 8.36 -15.36
C GLU A 249 6.75 7.70 -16.13
N GLY A 250 6.87 8.01 -17.43
CA GLY A 250 7.88 7.50 -18.31
C GLY A 250 9.14 8.34 -18.35
N ALA A 251 10.25 7.77 -18.83
CA ALA A 251 11.53 8.45 -18.98
C ALA A 251 11.48 9.64 -19.95
N ASP A 252 10.52 9.65 -20.87
CA ASP A 252 10.28 10.74 -21.82
C ASP A 252 9.47 11.90 -21.22
N GLY A 253 9.14 11.84 -19.92
CA GLY A 253 8.33 12.84 -19.21
C GLY A 253 6.85 12.79 -19.57
N LYS A 254 6.41 11.73 -20.23
CA LYS A 254 5.01 11.43 -20.48
C LYS A 254 4.47 10.43 -19.46
N TYR A 255 3.17 10.37 -19.37
CA TYR A 255 2.49 9.32 -18.62
C TYR A 255 2.24 8.12 -19.53
N TRP A 256 2.60 6.93 -19.04
CA TRP A 256 2.47 5.65 -19.73
C TRP A 256 1.37 4.83 -19.08
N LEU A 257 0.33 4.52 -19.84
CA LEU A 257 -0.77 3.68 -19.42
C LEU A 257 -0.63 2.31 -20.06
N TYR A 258 -0.49 1.29 -19.23
CA TYR A 258 -0.59 -0.10 -19.62
C TYR A 258 -2.01 -0.56 -19.37
N GLY A 259 -2.70 -0.93 -20.42
CA GLY A 259 -4.07 -1.36 -20.36
C GLY A 259 -4.24 -2.78 -20.87
N CYS A 260 -5.34 -3.41 -20.54
CA CYS A 260 -5.68 -4.67 -21.11
C CYS A 260 -7.10 -4.70 -21.69
N TRP A 261 -7.23 -5.48 -22.73
CA TRP A 261 -8.50 -5.72 -23.40
C TRP A 261 -8.73 -7.24 -23.50
N THR A 262 -9.84 -7.71 -22.99
CA THR A 262 -10.17 -9.13 -23.03
C THR A 262 -11.37 -9.38 -23.92
N ALA A 263 -11.29 -10.48 -24.65
CA ALA A 263 -12.35 -10.94 -25.51
C ALA A 263 -13.52 -11.54 -24.76
N GLU A 264 -13.22 -12.19 -23.63
CA GLU A 264 -14.20 -12.97 -22.91
C GLU A 264 -13.82 -13.10 -21.43
N PHE A 265 -14.79 -12.93 -20.55
CA PHE A 265 -14.60 -13.19 -19.13
C PHE A 265 -14.25 -14.64 -18.84
N GLY A 266 -13.14 -14.88 -18.14
CA GLY A 266 -12.70 -16.21 -17.74
C GLY A 266 -12.02 -17.04 -18.83
N GLN A 267 -11.66 -16.43 -19.96
CA GLN A 267 -10.86 -17.05 -21.02
C GLN A 267 -9.58 -16.26 -21.27
N GLY A 268 -8.50 -16.97 -21.55
CA GLY A 268 -7.17 -16.36 -21.73
C GLY A 268 -6.97 -15.67 -23.09
N HIS A 269 -8.01 -15.15 -23.73
CA HIS A 269 -7.93 -14.42 -24.98
C HIS A 269 -7.93 -12.92 -24.73
N SER A 270 -6.75 -12.35 -24.59
CA SER A 270 -6.57 -10.99 -24.11
C SER A 270 -5.29 -10.36 -24.68
N ALA A 271 -5.22 -9.05 -24.59
CA ALA A 271 -4.07 -8.25 -25.01
C ALA A 271 -3.72 -7.20 -23.97
N ILE A 272 -2.44 -7.00 -23.71
CA ILE A 272 -1.90 -5.86 -22.97
C ILE A 272 -1.22 -4.93 -23.97
N PHE A 273 -1.51 -3.64 -23.85
CA PHE A 273 -1.00 -2.59 -24.72
C PHE A 273 -0.50 -1.38 -23.93
N LEU A 274 0.32 -0.56 -24.55
CA LEU A 274 0.84 0.70 -24.05
C LEU A 274 0.18 1.87 -24.77
N CYS A 275 -0.31 2.84 -24.00
CA CYS A 275 -0.71 4.17 -24.46
C CYS A 275 0.12 5.23 -23.73
N LYS A 276 0.30 6.39 -24.36
CA LYS A 276 1.06 7.52 -23.81
C LYS A 276 0.28 8.82 -23.87
N ALA A 277 0.48 9.68 -22.87
CA ALA A 277 -0.12 11.02 -22.82
C ALA A 277 0.89 12.05 -22.31
N ASP A 278 0.69 13.33 -22.68
CA ASP A 278 1.48 14.44 -22.14
C ASP A 278 0.94 14.90 -20.77
N GLU A 279 -0.33 14.66 -20.49
CA GLU A 279 -1.02 15.00 -19.24
C GLU A 279 -1.47 13.73 -18.52
N VAL A 280 -1.43 13.73 -17.18
CA VAL A 280 -1.77 12.54 -16.36
C VAL A 280 -3.19 12.04 -16.64
N THR A 281 -4.15 12.92 -16.84
CA THR A 281 -5.55 12.55 -17.13
C THR A 281 -5.81 12.17 -18.59
N GLY A 282 -4.78 12.22 -19.44
CA GLY A 282 -4.90 11.94 -20.87
C GLY A 282 -5.15 13.19 -21.74
N PRO A 283 -5.56 13.02 -23.02
CA PRO A 283 -5.92 11.76 -23.66
C PRO A 283 -4.69 10.86 -23.95
N TYR A 284 -4.80 9.62 -23.59
CA TYR A 284 -3.78 8.62 -23.90
C TYR A 284 -3.95 8.09 -25.32
N VAL A 285 -2.85 8.04 -26.05
CA VAL A 285 -2.79 7.59 -27.44
C VAL A 285 -2.03 6.28 -27.51
N TYR A 286 -2.54 5.32 -28.26
CA TYR A 286 -1.91 4.02 -28.47
C TYR A 286 -0.48 4.19 -29.00
N ASP A 287 0.46 3.47 -28.39
CA ASP A 287 1.87 3.43 -28.75
C ASP A 287 2.27 2.05 -29.29
N SER A 288 1.99 0.97 -28.55
CA SER A 288 2.42 -0.38 -28.94
C SER A 288 1.64 -1.49 -28.25
N MET A 289 1.60 -2.64 -28.90
CA MET A 289 1.20 -3.89 -28.29
C MET A 289 2.36 -4.42 -27.45
N ILE A 290 2.07 -4.87 -26.23
CA ILE A 290 3.08 -5.45 -25.33
C ILE A 290 3.00 -6.98 -25.34
N LEU A 291 1.82 -7.52 -25.21
CA LEU A 291 1.62 -8.95 -25.07
C LEU A 291 0.18 -9.34 -25.43
N TYR A 292 -0.02 -10.51 -25.95
CA TYR A 292 -1.33 -11.15 -25.96
C TYR A 292 -1.27 -12.64 -25.70
N SER A 293 -2.38 -13.18 -25.27
CA SER A 293 -2.56 -14.58 -24.92
C SER A 293 -3.81 -15.15 -25.52
N TYR A 294 -3.79 -16.45 -25.72
CA TYR A 294 -4.95 -17.22 -26.17
C TYR A 294 -4.88 -18.66 -25.63
N ASP A 295 -5.94 -19.14 -25.04
CA ASP A 295 -5.99 -20.49 -24.45
C ASP A 295 -5.77 -21.61 -25.46
N GLY A 296 -6.11 -21.39 -26.73
CA GLY A 296 -5.88 -22.32 -27.83
C GLY A 296 -4.44 -22.47 -28.28
N TRP A 297 -3.51 -21.64 -27.79
CA TRP A 297 -2.12 -21.71 -28.16
C TRP A 297 -1.40 -22.90 -27.51
N PRO A 298 -0.29 -23.37 -28.11
CA PRO A 298 0.48 -24.44 -27.50
C PRO A 298 0.84 -24.11 -26.06
N MET A 299 0.51 -25.04 -25.17
CA MET A 299 0.80 -24.88 -23.75
C MET A 299 2.30 -24.89 -23.49
N TYR A 300 2.67 -24.21 -22.42
CA TYR A 300 4.02 -24.20 -21.92
C TYR A 300 4.43 -25.58 -21.41
N ASP A 301 5.59 -26.07 -21.85
CA ASP A 301 6.13 -27.40 -21.50
C ASP A 301 6.91 -27.41 -20.17
N GLY A 302 6.61 -26.50 -19.24
CA GLY A 302 7.29 -26.36 -17.95
C GLY A 302 6.49 -26.86 -16.74
N GLY A 303 5.48 -27.72 -16.95
CA GLY A 303 4.65 -28.26 -15.87
C GLY A 303 3.49 -27.34 -15.44
N ILE A 304 3.18 -26.32 -16.22
CA ILE A 304 1.93 -25.57 -16.09
C ILE A 304 0.87 -26.17 -17.03
N THR A 305 -0.37 -26.09 -16.61
CA THR A 305 -1.49 -26.68 -17.34
C THR A 305 -2.18 -25.72 -18.30
N SER A 306 -1.80 -24.42 -18.27
CA SER A 306 -2.36 -23.38 -19.12
C SER A 306 -1.39 -22.20 -19.29
N ASN A 307 -1.55 -21.48 -20.39
CA ASN A 307 -0.82 -20.23 -20.62
C ASN A 307 -1.33 -19.12 -19.69
N PRO A 308 -0.50 -18.10 -19.35
CA PRO A 308 -0.98 -16.94 -18.60
C PRO A 308 -2.04 -16.18 -19.40
N ASN A 309 -2.93 -15.50 -18.70
CA ASN A 309 -3.84 -14.54 -19.29
C ASN A 309 -3.14 -13.16 -19.39
N ALA A 310 -3.15 -12.53 -20.55
CA ALA A 310 -2.54 -11.22 -20.77
C ALA A 310 -3.49 -10.10 -20.30
N ILE A 311 -3.71 -10.03 -18.98
CA ILE A 311 -4.47 -8.97 -18.29
C ILE A 311 -3.80 -8.59 -16.98
N ASP A 312 -4.30 -7.57 -16.35
CA ASP A 312 -3.88 -7.06 -15.04
C ASP A 312 -2.39 -6.64 -15.03
N PRO A 313 -1.96 -5.75 -15.96
CA PRO A 313 -0.59 -5.25 -15.95
C PRO A 313 -0.33 -4.36 -14.74
N GLN A 314 0.91 -4.41 -14.20
CA GLN A 314 1.41 -3.50 -13.20
C GLN A 314 2.92 -3.33 -13.37
N ILE A 315 3.39 -2.09 -13.33
CA ILE A 315 4.78 -1.73 -13.55
C ILE A 315 5.54 -1.69 -12.23
N TYR A 316 6.74 -2.28 -12.23
CA TYR A 316 7.65 -2.20 -11.09
C TYR A 316 9.11 -2.13 -11.56
N TYR A 317 9.99 -1.72 -10.65
CA TYR A 317 11.41 -1.58 -10.92
C TYR A 317 12.23 -2.47 -9.99
N VAL A 318 13.32 -3.05 -10.52
CA VAL A 318 14.37 -3.70 -9.74
C VAL A 318 15.70 -3.05 -10.12
N GLY A 319 16.18 -2.17 -9.26
CA GLY A 319 17.28 -1.27 -9.62
C GLY A 319 16.90 -0.38 -10.81
N ASP A 320 17.74 -0.36 -11.85
CA ASP A 320 17.50 0.43 -13.07
C ASP A 320 16.65 -0.32 -14.12
N LYS A 321 16.21 -1.53 -13.84
CA LYS A 321 15.42 -2.34 -14.77
C LYS A 321 13.93 -2.15 -14.53
N MET A 322 13.19 -2.02 -15.60
CA MET A 322 11.73 -1.91 -15.61
C MET A 322 11.10 -3.26 -15.95
N PHE A 323 10.06 -3.61 -15.22
CA PHE A 323 9.29 -4.83 -15.43
C PHE A 323 7.80 -4.56 -15.39
N MET A 324 7.04 -5.43 -16.02
CA MET A 324 5.59 -5.51 -15.92
C MET A 324 5.20 -6.86 -15.31
N ALA A 325 4.57 -6.83 -14.12
CA ALA A 325 3.85 -7.98 -13.59
C ALA A 325 2.47 -8.05 -14.26
N TYR A 326 1.95 -9.26 -14.48
CA TYR A 326 0.64 -9.46 -15.09
C TYR A 326 0.11 -10.88 -14.87
N GLY A 327 -1.13 -11.12 -15.19
CA GLY A 327 -1.75 -12.45 -15.20
C GLY A 327 -2.86 -12.60 -14.17
N SER A 328 -3.82 -13.45 -14.51
CA SER A 328 -5.03 -13.69 -13.73
C SER A 328 -5.40 -15.15 -13.80
N PHE A 329 -5.48 -15.80 -12.68
CA PHE A 329 -5.84 -17.21 -12.48
C PHE A 329 -5.09 -18.20 -13.38
N THR A 330 -5.40 -18.18 -14.67
CA THR A 330 -4.89 -19.11 -15.68
C THR A 330 -3.39 -18.99 -15.85
N GLY A 331 -2.65 -20.05 -15.60
CA GLY A 331 -1.19 -20.08 -15.75
C GLY A 331 -0.38 -19.37 -14.66
N GLY A 332 -1.04 -18.71 -13.71
CA GLY A 332 -0.40 -17.93 -12.65
C GLY A 332 -0.05 -16.50 -13.07
N THR A 333 0.72 -15.80 -12.21
CA THR A 333 1.21 -14.45 -12.47
C THR A 333 2.64 -14.47 -13.00
N TRP A 334 2.95 -13.55 -13.88
CA TRP A 334 4.19 -13.51 -14.64
C TRP A 334 4.80 -12.11 -14.64
N SER A 335 6.05 -12.03 -15.05
CA SER A 335 6.77 -10.78 -15.24
C SER A 335 7.52 -10.77 -16.55
N ILE A 336 7.49 -9.63 -17.24
CA ILE A 336 8.23 -9.39 -18.47
C ILE A 336 9.09 -8.13 -18.31
N GLU A 337 10.33 -8.19 -18.79
CA GLU A 337 11.24 -7.04 -18.78
C GLU A 337 10.84 -6.04 -19.87
N LEU A 338 10.77 -4.77 -19.51
CA LEU A 338 10.49 -3.65 -20.39
C LEU A 338 11.75 -2.77 -20.54
N ASP A 339 11.83 -2.06 -21.64
CA ASP A 339 12.84 -1.04 -21.86
C ASP A 339 12.42 0.25 -21.09
N PRO A 340 13.16 0.70 -20.09
CA PRO A 340 12.80 1.84 -19.27
C PRO A 340 12.78 3.18 -20.05
N GLU A 341 13.42 3.27 -21.21
CA GLU A 341 13.41 4.48 -22.04
C GLU A 341 12.17 4.57 -22.92
N THR A 342 11.56 3.45 -23.28
CA THR A 342 10.44 3.42 -24.23
C THR A 342 9.14 2.86 -23.64
N GLY A 343 9.20 2.10 -22.55
CA GLY A 343 8.09 1.38 -21.97
C GLY A 343 7.65 0.13 -22.75
N ARG A 344 8.37 -0.21 -23.82
CA ARG A 344 8.08 -1.37 -24.67
C ARG A 344 8.85 -2.60 -24.17
N ARG A 345 8.59 -3.74 -24.74
CA ARG A 345 9.34 -4.98 -24.43
C ARG A 345 10.84 -4.78 -24.64
N ALA A 346 11.65 -5.17 -23.65
CA ALA A 346 13.10 -5.09 -23.72
C ALA A 346 13.72 -6.02 -24.78
N ASP A 347 13.04 -7.12 -25.13
CA ASP A 347 13.47 -8.06 -26.17
C ASP A 347 13.18 -7.57 -27.60
N GLY A 348 12.50 -6.44 -27.76
CA GLY A 348 12.17 -5.83 -29.04
C GLY A 348 11.15 -6.58 -29.89
N LEU A 349 10.40 -7.52 -29.31
CA LEU A 349 9.32 -8.20 -30.02
C LEU A 349 8.14 -7.25 -30.26
N GLU A 350 7.70 -7.16 -31.51
CA GLU A 350 6.60 -6.29 -31.95
C GLU A 350 5.74 -6.98 -33.04
N GLY A 351 4.50 -6.56 -33.18
CA GLY A 351 3.59 -7.02 -34.23
C GLY A 351 3.45 -8.54 -34.28
N ASP A 352 3.56 -9.12 -35.49
CA ASP A 352 3.46 -10.57 -35.70
C ASP A 352 4.47 -11.41 -34.92
N ALA A 353 5.60 -10.83 -34.47
CA ALA A 353 6.58 -11.52 -33.66
C ALA A 353 6.06 -11.84 -32.24
N LEU A 354 5.06 -11.14 -31.77
CA LEU A 354 4.36 -11.44 -30.51
C LEU A 354 3.49 -12.70 -30.62
N LEU A 355 3.09 -13.09 -31.83
CA LEU A 355 2.35 -14.33 -32.09
C LEU A 355 3.24 -15.55 -31.83
N PRO A 356 2.71 -16.62 -31.23
CA PRO A 356 3.51 -17.79 -30.97
C PRO A 356 3.90 -18.48 -32.28
N ALA A 357 5.18 -18.55 -32.56
CA ALA A 357 5.70 -19.54 -33.50
C ALA A 357 5.59 -20.93 -32.86
N ALA A 358 5.38 -21.97 -33.67
CA ALA A 358 5.41 -23.34 -33.17
C ALA A 358 6.74 -23.59 -32.43
N ASN A 359 6.67 -24.04 -31.17
CA ASN A 359 7.80 -24.32 -30.27
C ASN A 359 8.52 -23.09 -29.67
N THR A 360 7.96 -21.89 -29.65
CA THR A 360 8.53 -20.78 -28.88
C THR A 360 8.46 -21.11 -27.39
N PRO A 361 9.57 -21.07 -26.64
CA PRO A 361 9.55 -21.25 -25.20
C PRO A 361 8.67 -20.20 -24.50
N ALA A 362 7.97 -20.58 -23.44
CA ALA A 362 7.11 -19.65 -22.71
C ALA A 362 7.89 -18.47 -22.11
N ALA A 363 9.11 -18.70 -21.65
CA ALA A 363 9.97 -17.64 -21.14
C ALA A 363 10.27 -16.55 -22.19
N GLU A 364 10.41 -16.93 -23.45
CA GLU A 364 10.60 -15.97 -24.55
C GLU A 364 9.32 -15.21 -24.90
N ARG A 365 8.17 -15.79 -24.63
CA ARG A 365 6.87 -15.20 -24.95
C ARG A 365 6.29 -14.40 -23.78
N TYR A 366 6.26 -15.03 -22.62
CA TYR A 366 5.54 -14.57 -21.45
C TYR A 366 6.45 -14.04 -20.33
N GLY A 367 7.76 -14.21 -20.46
CA GLY A 367 8.73 -13.81 -19.43
C GLY A 367 8.88 -14.84 -18.30
N THR A 368 9.04 -14.38 -17.08
CA THR A 368 9.29 -15.21 -15.91
C THR A 368 8.04 -15.33 -15.05
N ARG A 369 7.70 -16.58 -14.65
CA ARG A 369 6.57 -16.79 -13.75
C ARG A 369 6.93 -16.42 -12.31
N LEU A 370 6.17 -15.53 -11.71
CA LEU A 370 6.35 -15.04 -10.33
C LEU A 370 5.67 -15.96 -9.33
N VAL A 371 4.38 -16.22 -9.52
CA VAL A 371 3.57 -17.09 -8.66
C VAL A 371 2.87 -18.14 -9.51
N SER A 372 2.96 -19.39 -9.09
CA SER A 372 2.39 -20.52 -9.84
C SER A 372 0.92 -20.79 -9.55
N GLY A 373 0.33 -20.10 -8.58
CA GLY A 373 -1.06 -20.31 -8.17
C GLY A 373 -2.06 -19.91 -9.24
N THR A 374 -3.01 -20.81 -9.53
CA THR A 374 -4.13 -20.54 -10.43
C THR A 374 -5.31 -19.88 -9.72
N VAL A 375 -5.08 -19.31 -8.55
CA VAL A 375 -6.10 -18.67 -7.70
C VAL A 375 -5.80 -17.19 -7.43
N ILE A 376 -4.70 -16.64 -7.98
CA ILE A 376 -4.25 -15.26 -7.80
C ILE A 376 -4.44 -14.49 -9.09
N GLU A 377 -4.91 -13.25 -8.96
CA GLU A 377 -4.99 -12.24 -10.02
C GLU A 377 -4.60 -10.86 -9.50
N GLY A 378 -4.50 -9.86 -10.40
CA GLY A 378 -4.19 -8.48 -10.07
C GLY A 378 -2.87 -8.36 -9.30
N PRO A 379 -1.73 -8.84 -9.83
CA PRO A 379 -0.46 -8.73 -9.13
C PRO A 379 0.00 -7.29 -9.09
N THR A 380 0.35 -6.77 -7.90
CA THR A 380 1.08 -5.51 -7.75
C THR A 380 2.36 -5.76 -6.97
N ILE A 381 3.44 -5.06 -7.32
CA ILE A 381 4.75 -5.22 -6.68
C ILE A 381 5.25 -3.85 -6.24
N ASN A 382 5.54 -3.71 -4.94
CA ASN A 382 6.15 -2.52 -4.39
C ASN A 382 7.47 -2.87 -3.69
N HIS A 383 8.45 -1.97 -3.80
CA HIS A 383 9.78 -2.10 -3.18
C HIS A 383 9.86 -1.26 -1.92
N HIS A 384 10.38 -1.86 -0.86
CA HIS A 384 10.67 -1.21 0.40
C HIS A 384 12.12 -1.44 0.79
N GLU A 385 12.83 -0.34 0.96
CA GLU A 385 14.20 -0.37 1.46
C GLU A 385 14.20 -0.48 3.00
N ASN A 386 15.21 -1.17 3.53
CA ASN A 386 15.48 -1.22 4.98
C ASN A 386 14.27 -1.67 5.82
N VAL A 387 13.54 -2.68 5.38
CA VAL A 387 12.48 -3.29 6.21
C VAL A 387 13.12 -3.94 7.43
N ALA A 388 12.68 -3.51 8.62
CA ALA A 388 13.19 -4.03 9.88
C ALA A 388 12.68 -5.45 10.14
N ILE A 389 13.60 -6.36 10.45
CA ILE A 389 13.30 -7.77 10.68
C ILE A 389 13.83 -8.20 12.05
N TYR A 390 12.95 -8.73 12.86
CA TYR A 390 13.25 -9.39 14.12
C TYR A 390 12.50 -10.72 14.23
N GLU A 391 13.23 -11.81 14.16
CA GLU A 391 12.69 -13.19 14.24
C GLU A 391 12.85 -13.83 15.62
N GLY A 392 13.34 -13.07 16.62
CA GLY A 392 13.54 -13.53 17.97
C GLY A 392 12.25 -13.65 18.78
N ASP A 393 12.39 -14.07 20.04
CA ASP A 393 11.29 -14.08 21.01
C ASP A 393 10.87 -12.63 21.32
N PRO A 394 9.59 -12.23 21.10
CA PRO A 394 9.10 -10.89 21.41
C PRO A 394 9.41 -10.40 22.84
N ALA A 395 9.44 -11.33 23.83
CA ALA A 395 9.79 -11.02 25.22
C ALA A 395 11.28 -10.69 25.43
N GLU A 396 12.13 -11.04 24.47
CA GLU A 396 13.57 -10.79 24.48
C GLU A 396 13.99 -9.77 23.43
N TYR A 397 13.05 -8.95 22.95
CA TYR A 397 13.32 -7.97 21.90
C TYR A 397 14.47 -7.04 22.27
N SER A 398 15.34 -6.79 21.31
CA SER A 398 16.42 -5.83 21.39
C SER A 398 16.67 -5.20 20.01
N GLU A 399 16.75 -3.90 19.94
CA GLU A 399 17.07 -3.17 18.70
C GLU A 399 18.38 -3.64 18.06
N SER A 400 19.36 -4.04 18.87
CA SER A 400 20.64 -4.55 18.36
C SER A 400 20.53 -5.92 17.67
N ALA A 401 19.39 -6.60 17.78
CA ALA A 401 19.11 -7.87 17.12
C ALA A 401 18.23 -7.70 15.87
N VAL A 402 17.79 -6.48 15.58
CA VAL A 402 17.05 -6.16 14.36
C VAL A 402 18.01 -6.18 13.18
N THR A 403 17.60 -6.82 12.10
CA THR A 403 18.27 -6.76 10.80
C THR A 403 17.41 -5.97 9.82
N TYR A 404 18.03 -5.44 8.77
CA TYR A 404 17.33 -4.63 7.77
C TYR A 404 17.52 -5.27 6.41
N GLU A 405 16.43 -5.40 5.65
CA GLU A 405 16.43 -6.02 4.34
C GLU A 405 15.65 -5.17 3.34
N ASP A 406 16.15 -5.07 2.12
CA ASP A 406 15.38 -4.55 1.01
C ASP A 406 14.44 -5.64 0.50
N ARG A 407 13.14 -5.39 0.55
CA ARG A 407 12.12 -6.35 0.18
C ARG A 407 11.19 -5.83 -0.92
N TYR A 408 10.84 -6.72 -1.80
CA TYR A 408 9.78 -6.54 -2.78
C TYR A 408 8.55 -7.29 -2.27
N TYR A 409 7.42 -6.60 -2.21
CA TYR A 409 6.14 -7.20 -1.82
C TYR A 409 5.27 -7.35 -3.04
N LEU A 410 4.89 -8.58 -3.36
CA LEU A 410 3.84 -8.85 -4.34
C LEU A 410 2.54 -9.02 -3.57
N MET A 411 1.56 -8.19 -3.90
CA MET A 411 0.18 -8.44 -3.52
C MET A 411 -0.63 -8.91 -4.73
N GLY A 412 -1.60 -9.74 -4.45
CA GLY A 412 -2.57 -10.18 -5.44
C GLY A 412 -3.86 -10.57 -4.75
N SER A 413 -4.87 -10.86 -5.53
CA SER A 413 -6.19 -11.20 -5.01
C SER A 413 -6.58 -12.61 -5.37
N ALA A 414 -7.20 -13.29 -4.44
CA ALA A 414 -7.53 -14.72 -4.56
C ALA A 414 -9.02 -14.96 -4.50
N ASN A 415 -9.44 -16.07 -5.07
CA ASN A 415 -10.77 -16.62 -5.06
C ASN A 415 -11.80 -15.87 -5.94
N ASN A 416 -13.07 -16.05 -5.69
CA ASN A 416 -14.12 -15.56 -6.56
C ASN A 416 -14.49 -14.11 -6.22
N LEU A 417 -14.30 -13.21 -7.18
CA LEU A 417 -14.61 -11.78 -7.13
C LEU A 417 -16.00 -11.46 -6.54
N ALA A 418 -16.98 -12.33 -6.76
CA ALA A 418 -18.35 -12.10 -6.32
C ALA A 418 -18.67 -12.68 -4.94
N THR A 419 -17.80 -13.47 -4.31
CA THR A 419 -18.14 -14.22 -3.09
C THR A 419 -17.13 -14.17 -1.97
N ASP A 420 -15.90 -14.53 -2.24
CA ASP A 420 -14.86 -14.77 -1.24
C ASP A 420 -13.50 -14.18 -1.65
N TYR A 421 -13.53 -13.15 -2.48
CA TYR A 421 -12.35 -12.42 -2.90
C TYR A 421 -11.59 -11.88 -1.69
N ASN A 422 -10.28 -11.96 -1.74
CA ASN A 422 -9.43 -11.59 -0.62
C ASN A 422 -8.00 -11.27 -1.09
N MET A 423 -7.31 -10.44 -0.33
CA MET A 423 -5.97 -9.97 -0.63
C MET A 423 -4.91 -10.88 -0.03
N ARG A 424 -3.85 -11.13 -0.79
CA ARG A 424 -2.73 -11.99 -0.45
C ARG A 424 -1.41 -11.29 -0.68
N SER A 425 -0.42 -11.57 0.15
CA SER A 425 0.94 -11.03 0.00
C SER A 425 1.99 -12.12 -0.07
N PHE A 426 3.08 -11.77 -0.74
CA PHE A 426 4.32 -12.51 -0.81
C PHE A 426 5.45 -11.49 -0.70
N HIS A 427 6.64 -11.93 -0.32
CA HIS A 427 7.81 -11.06 -0.32
C HIS A 427 9.02 -11.75 -0.96
N ALA A 428 9.95 -10.96 -1.45
CA ALA A 428 11.20 -11.43 -2.04
C ALA A 428 12.32 -10.41 -1.81
N ALA A 429 13.56 -10.89 -1.72
CA ALA A 429 14.73 -10.07 -1.96
C ALA A 429 15.13 -10.20 -3.44
N ALA A 430 15.67 -9.12 -4.03
CA ALA A 430 16.18 -9.19 -5.38
C ALA A 430 17.48 -10.00 -5.45
N SER A 431 17.60 -10.89 -6.43
CA SER A 431 18.85 -11.55 -6.77
C SER A 431 19.78 -10.59 -7.53
N GLU A 432 21.06 -10.94 -7.67
CA GLU A 432 22.04 -10.12 -8.42
C GLU A 432 21.63 -9.84 -9.89
N ASP A 433 20.85 -10.73 -10.49
CA ASP A 433 20.32 -10.56 -11.86
C ASP A 433 18.99 -9.79 -11.93
N GLY A 434 18.45 -9.39 -10.76
CA GLY A 434 17.16 -8.70 -10.63
C GLY A 434 15.95 -9.64 -10.58
N SER A 435 16.15 -10.96 -10.53
CA SER A 435 15.03 -11.89 -10.37
C SER A 435 14.46 -11.87 -8.94
N LEU A 436 13.15 -12.05 -8.83
CA LEU A 436 12.40 -12.09 -7.58
C LEU A 436 11.86 -13.50 -7.34
N ALA A 437 12.27 -14.12 -6.24
CA ALA A 437 11.76 -15.42 -5.80
C ALA A 437 10.83 -15.23 -4.59
N PHE A 438 9.54 -15.09 -4.86
CA PHE A 438 8.53 -14.79 -3.86
C PHE A 438 8.27 -15.96 -2.90
N VAL A 439 8.27 -15.65 -1.61
CA VAL A 439 7.96 -16.53 -0.48
C VAL A 439 6.88 -15.90 0.41
N CYS A 440 6.33 -16.67 1.33
CA CYS A 440 5.33 -16.21 2.30
C CYS A 440 5.40 -17.04 3.59
N ALA A 441 4.88 -16.52 4.70
CA ALA A 441 4.92 -17.17 6.01
C ALA A 441 4.14 -18.50 6.04
N ASN A 442 3.10 -18.65 5.23
CA ASN A 442 2.32 -19.89 5.15
C ASN A 442 3.01 -21.01 4.35
N ASN A 443 4.17 -20.74 3.77
CA ASN A 443 4.92 -21.66 2.90
C ASN A 443 4.12 -22.25 1.73
N ASP A 444 3.02 -21.61 1.32
CA ASP A 444 2.24 -21.98 0.16
C ASP A 444 2.41 -20.95 -0.96
N ALA A 445 3.39 -21.16 -1.81
CA ALA A 445 3.71 -20.31 -2.95
C ALA A 445 2.56 -20.13 -3.96
N ASN A 446 1.43 -20.81 -3.78
CA ASN A 446 0.27 -20.66 -4.64
C ASN A 446 -0.79 -19.75 -4.05
N THR A 447 -0.79 -19.53 -2.73
CA THR A 447 -1.88 -18.81 -2.06
C THR A 447 -1.44 -17.56 -1.29
N GLY A 448 -0.17 -17.42 -0.94
CA GLY A 448 0.36 -16.27 -0.19
C GLY A 448 -0.21 -16.10 1.21
N ASP A 449 0.29 -15.13 1.94
CA ASP A 449 -0.20 -14.76 3.26
C ASP A 449 -1.49 -13.96 3.15
N ARG A 450 -2.41 -14.17 4.06
CA ARG A 450 -3.70 -13.49 4.04
C ARG A 450 -3.57 -12.09 4.63
N VAL A 451 -3.70 -11.07 3.81
CA VAL A 451 -3.69 -9.66 4.26
C VAL A 451 -5.07 -9.20 4.69
N SER A 452 -6.10 -9.53 3.90
CA SER A 452 -7.49 -9.17 4.19
C SER A 452 -8.46 -10.10 3.47
N GLY A 453 -9.75 -9.91 3.71
CA GLY A 453 -10.85 -10.60 3.07
C GLY A 453 -12.18 -10.04 3.58
N SER A 454 -13.27 -10.78 3.44
CA SER A 454 -14.58 -10.32 3.93
C SER A 454 -14.66 -10.36 5.45
N PHE A 455 -14.99 -9.24 6.07
CA PHE A 455 -15.28 -9.11 7.51
C PHE A 455 -16.28 -7.99 7.77
N SER A 456 -16.80 -7.92 8.98
CA SER A 456 -17.73 -6.88 9.40
C SER A 456 -17.52 -6.50 10.87
N TRP A 457 -17.56 -5.21 11.14
CA TRP A 457 -17.53 -4.66 12.51
C TRP A 457 -18.87 -4.76 13.26
N ARG A 458 -19.83 -5.51 12.73
CA ARG A 458 -21.13 -5.75 13.34
C ARG A 458 -21.22 -7.16 13.93
N GLU A 459 -21.99 -7.30 14.98
CA GLU A 459 -22.21 -8.59 15.64
C GLU A 459 -23.15 -9.53 14.85
N SER A 460 -23.97 -9.00 13.94
CA SER A 460 -24.96 -9.81 13.22
C SER A 460 -25.38 -9.25 11.86
N ASP A 461 -25.86 -10.12 10.97
CA ASP A 461 -26.29 -9.85 9.59
C ASP A 461 -27.76 -9.34 9.50
N THR A 462 -28.14 -8.36 10.30
CA THR A 462 -29.52 -7.86 10.26
C THR A 462 -29.76 -6.71 9.30
N THR A 463 -28.74 -5.92 8.99
CA THR A 463 -28.78 -4.82 8.01
C THR A 463 -27.37 -4.51 7.52
N ARG A 464 -27.20 -4.25 6.24
CA ARG A 464 -25.89 -3.89 5.70
C ARG A 464 -25.69 -2.42 5.77
N VAL A 465 -24.57 -2.03 6.35
CA VAL A 465 -24.16 -0.64 6.47
C VAL A 465 -22.77 -0.52 5.84
N PRO A 466 -22.61 0.29 4.81
CA PRO A 466 -21.34 0.43 4.08
C PRO A 466 -20.10 0.64 4.96
N ASN A 467 -20.24 1.34 6.04
CA ASN A 467 -19.14 1.72 6.92
C ASN A 467 -18.72 0.61 7.92
N TYR A 468 -19.37 -0.55 7.88
CA TYR A 468 -19.10 -1.66 8.78
C TYR A 468 -18.68 -2.93 8.02
N ASP A 469 -19.06 -3.03 6.76
CA ASP A 469 -18.91 -4.24 5.97
C ASP A 469 -17.82 -4.12 4.94
N PHE A 470 -16.75 -4.85 5.14
CA PHE A 470 -15.72 -5.10 4.14
C PHE A 470 -16.07 -6.40 3.45
N PHE A 471 -16.31 -6.32 2.16
CA PHE A 471 -16.89 -7.42 1.43
C PHE A 471 -16.17 -7.68 0.12
N ALA A 472 -15.60 -8.88 -0.02
CA ALA A 472 -14.82 -9.28 -1.18
C ALA A 472 -13.81 -8.19 -1.60
N PRO A 473 -12.97 -7.66 -0.66
CA PRO A 473 -11.98 -6.67 -1.00
C PRO A 473 -10.87 -7.28 -1.84
N GLY A 474 -10.38 -6.55 -2.82
CA GLY A 474 -9.27 -7.03 -3.64
C GLY A 474 -8.98 -6.17 -4.85
N HIS A 475 -8.21 -6.76 -5.77
CA HIS A 475 -7.60 -6.11 -6.92
C HIS A 475 -6.99 -4.78 -6.48
N ASN A 476 -5.96 -4.90 -5.69
CA ASN A 476 -5.32 -3.79 -4.99
C ASN A 476 -4.16 -3.22 -5.80
N ASP A 477 -3.85 -1.97 -5.52
CA ASP A 477 -2.61 -1.33 -5.86
C ASP A 477 -1.89 -0.85 -4.60
N MET A 478 -0.57 -0.91 -4.58
CA MET A 478 0.26 -0.46 -3.48
C MET A 478 1.08 0.75 -3.89
N ILE A 479 0.97 1.82 -3.14
CA ILE A 479 1.80 3.01 -3.34
C ILE A 479 2.55 3.39 -2.06
N THR A 480 3.78 3.89 -2.22
CA THR A 480 4.47 4.66 -1.21
C THR A 480 4.49 6.10 -1.69
N THR A 481 3.80 6.97 -0.99
CA THR A 481 3.66 8.38 -1.38
C THR A 481 4.99 9.13 -1.23
N SER A 482 5.12 10.27 -1.88
CA SER A 482 6.33 11.09 -1.83
C SER A 482 6.67 11.59 -0.42
N ASP A 483 5.71 11.64 0.49
CA ASP A 483 5.87 11.95 1.91
C ASP A 483 6.03 10.70 2.81
N GLY A 484 6.15 9.50 2.22
CA GLY A 484 6.52 8.26 2.90
C GLY A 484 5.34 7.46 3.49
N ARG A 485 4.10 7.78 3.14
CA ARG A 485 2.94 6.99 3.56
C ARG A 485 2.81 5.73 2.69
N ASN A 486 2.52 4.62 3.33
CA ASN A 486 2.25 3.34 2.67
C ASN A 486 0.74 3.13 2.56
N ILE A 487 0.21 3.12 1.33
CA ILE A 487 -1.22 3.06 1.06
C ILE A 487 -1.53 1.88 0.12
N ILE A 488 -2.55 1.12 0.47
CA ILE A 488 -3.19 0.16 -0.44
C ILE A 488 -4.49 0.80 -0.93
N ALA A 489 -4.64 0.91 -2.24
CA ALA A 489 -5.91 1.22 -2.90
C ALA A 489 -6.52 -0.10 -3.40
N TYR A 490 -7.80 -0.31 -3.18
CA TYR A 490 -8.48 -1.55 -3.57
C TYR A 490 -9.96 -1.32 -3.80
N HIS A 491 -10.58 -2.23 -4.55
CA HIS A 491 -12.02 -2.20 -4.58
C HIS A 491 -12.62 -3.01 -3.43
N ASN A 492 -13.67 -2.47 -2.82
CA ASN A 492 -14.50 -3.15 -1.84
C ASN A 492 -15.94 -3.18 -2.34
N ARG A 493 -16.65 -4.29 -2.14
CA ARG A 493 -18.05 -4.39 -2.54
C ARG A 493 -18.97 -4.08 -1.37
N ILE A 494 -20.06 -3.40 -1.67
CA ILE A 494 -21.10 -3.11 -0.71
C ILE A 494 -22.38 -3.82 -1.13
N GLY A 495 -22.87 -4.67 -0.30
CA GLY A 495 -24.10 -5.42 -0.55
C GLY A 495 -23.88 -6.83 -1.14
N PHE A 496 -24.92 -7.68 -1.09
CA PHE A 496 -24.90 -9.03 -1.65
C PHE A 496 -25.39 -9.03 -3.10
N GLY A 497 -24.93 -10.00 -3.89
CA GLY A 497 -25.58 -10.34 -5.15
C GLY A 497 -25.29 -9.41 -6.31
N GLY A 498 -24.08 -8.91 -6.47
CA GLY A 498 -23.72 -8.02 -7.56
C GLY A 498 -23.70 -6.55 -7.14
N GLY A 499 -23.34 -6.29 -5.90
CA GLY A 499 -23.14 -4.94 -5.38
C GLY A 499 -22.07 -4.19 -6.16
N ALA A 500 -22.18 -2.87 -6.21
CA ALA A 500 -21.19 -1.99 -6.82
C ALA A 500 -19.83 -2.15 -6.11
N HIS A 501 -18.77 -1.93 -6.85
CA HIS A 501 -17.43 -1.79 -6.33
C HIS A 501 -17.19 -0.34 -5.92
N TYR A 502 -16.42 -0.16 -4.87
CA TYR A 502 -16.05 1.15 -4.34
C TYR A 502 -14.56 1.19 -4.12
N LEU A 503 -13.96 2.31 -4.47
CA LEU A 503 -12.57 2.59 -4.12
C LEU A 503 -12.45 2.75 -2.60
N PHE A 504 -11.59 1.95 -2.00
CA PHE A 504 -11.14 2.11 -0.64
C PHE A 504 -9.63 2.30 -0.65
N THR A 505 -9.15 3.11 0.27
CA THR A 505 -7.73 3.26 0.58
C THR A 505 -7.53 2.91 2.04
N SER A 506 -6.43 2.26 2.36
CA SER A 506 -6.02 1.93 3.73
C SER A 506 -4.52 2.04 3.87
N SER A 507 -4.04 2.44 5.02
CA SER A 507 -2.61 2.37 5.32
C SER A 507 -2.17 0.91 5.53
N TYR A 508 -0.89 0.62 5.26
CA TYR A 508 -0.30 -0.67 5.56
C TYR A 508 1.05 -0.51 6.26
N ALA A 509 1.46 -1.56 6.95
CA ALA A 509 2.70 -1.62 7.69
C ALA A 509 3.30 -3.03 7.62
N PHE A 510 4.49 -3.18 8.20
CA PHE A 510 5.17 -4.47 8.28
C PHE A 510 5.28 -4.90 9.74
N THR A 511 5.00 -6.16 10.02
CA THR A 511 5.24 -6.76 11.33
C THR A 511 6.73 -6.81 11.63
N SER A 512 7.11 -7.13 12.86
CA SER A 512 8.52 -7.36 13.20
C SER A 512 9.21 -8.42 12.35
N ARG A 513 8.46 -9.32 11.72
CA ARG A 513 8.95 -10.36 10.80
C ARG A 513 9.02 -9.89 9.35
N GLY A 514 8.60 -8.65 9.10
CA GLY A 514 8.48 -8.08 7.76
C GLY A 514 7.30 -8.62 6.96
N ASP A 515 6.30 -9.22 7.60
CA ASP A 515 5.06 -9.61 6.93
C ASP A 515 4.15 -8.38 6.78
N LEU A 516 3.47 -8.25 5.65
CA LEU A 516 2.60 -7.11 5.37
C LEU A 516 1.26 -7.25 6.09
N VAL A 517 0.84 -6.20 6.79
CA VAL A 517 -0.48 -6.06 7.40
C VAL A 517 -1.10 -4.73 7.01
N MET A 518 -2.43 -4.65 6.87
CA MET A 518 -3.12 -3.43 6.51
C MET A 518 -4.05 -2.93 7.63
N ASN A 519 -4.23 -1.63 7.71
CA ASN A 519 -5.24 -1.03 8.56
C ASN A 519 -6.63 -1.52 8.11
N PRO A 520 -7.45 -2.10 9.00
CA PRO A 520 -8.78 -2.59 8.65
C PRO A 520 -9.83 -1.48 8.51
N ASN A 521 -9.45 -0.22 8.64
CA ASN A 521 -10.29 0.94 8.43
C ASN A 521 -9.86 1.67 7.15
N ARG A 522 -10.74 2.49 6.57
CA ARG A 522 -10.36 3.36 5.47
C ARG A 522 -9.35 4.40 5.96
N TYR A 523 -8.41 4.75 5.10
CA TYR A 523 -7.44 5.81 5.35
C TYR A 523 -8.17 7.13 5.63
N ALA A 524 -7.80 7.77 6.73
CA ALA A 524 -8.44 8.98 7.24
C ALA A 524 -7.43 10.13 7.47
N GLY A 525 -6.26 10.03 6.83
CA GLY A 525 -5.18 10.99 7.04
C GLY A 525 -4.35 10.69 8.29
N GLU A 526 -4.43 9.48 8.83
CA GLU A 526 -3.62 9.09 9.98
C GLU A 526 -2.14 9.27 9.72
N ALA A 527 -1.46 9.92 10.65
CA ALA A 527 -0.02 10.03 10.64
C ALA A 527 0.61 8.79 11.28
N VAL A 528 1.67 8.33 10.66
CA VAL A 528 2.53 7.32 11.28
C VAL A 528 3.24 7.98 12.47
N ARG A 529 3.06 7.42 13.65
CA ARG A 529 3.68 7.90 14.88
C ARG A 529 4.06 6.75 15.80
N LYS A 530 4.94 7.00 16.73
CA LYS A 530 5.23 6.08 17.82
C LYS A 530 4.01 5.94 18.72
N ILE A 531 3.68 4.71 19.05
CA ILE A 531 2.69 4.35 20.07
C ILE A 531 3.45 3.99 21.34
N VAL A 532 2.89 4.33 22.49
CA VAL A 532 3.39 3.86 23.79
C VAL A 532 2.47 2.78 24.36
N GLU A 533 3.02 1.84 25.10
CA GLU A 533 2.27 0.67 25.59
C GLU A 533 1.08 1.06 26.45
N GLU A 534 1.25 2.09 27.28
CA GLU A 534 0.18 2.61 28.16
C GLU A 534 -1.04 3.09 27.38
N GLU A 535 -0.84 3.60 26.16
CA GLU A 535 -1.92 4.05 25.29
C GLU A 535 -2.83 2.88 24.88
N ILE A 536 -2.25 1.69 24.61
CA ILE A 536 -2.99 0.49 24.20
C ILE A 536 -3.99 0.08 25.29
N THR A 537 -3.61 0.20 26.55
CA THR A 537 -4.44 -0.18 27.70
C THR A 537 -5.30 0.97 28.25
N ALA A 538 -4.92 2.22 27.98
CA ALA A 538 -5.68 3.40 28.39
C ALA A 538 -6.87 3.68 27.48
N ILE A 539 -6.71 3.50 26.16
CA ILE A 539 -7.80 3.71 25.21
C ILE A 539 -8.93 2.73 25.51
N SER A 540 -10.12 3.24 25.72
CA SER A 540 -11.33 2.43 26.00
C SER A 540 -11.12 1.36 27.09
N GLU A 541 -10.28 1.65 28.09
CA GLU A 541 -9.91 0.70 29.14
C GLU A 541 -9.34 -0.62 28.61
N GLY A 542 -8.61 -0.56 27.46
CA GLY A 542 -8.03 -1.70 26.79
C GLY A 542 -9.04 -2.59 26.05
N SER A 543 -10.26 -2.11 25.83
CA SER A 543 -11.33 -2.85 25.17
C SER A 543 -11.29 -2.63 23.65
N TYR A 544 -11.29 -3.73 22.89
CA TYR A 544 -11.25 -3.76 21.43
C TYR A 544 -12.32 -4.68 20.87
N SER A 545 -13.10 -4.21 19.91
CA SER A 545 -13.83 -5.09 19.01
C SER A 545 -12.87 -5.80 18.08
N TYR A 546 -13.06 -7.09 17.82
CA TYR A 546 -12.17 -7.84 16.93
C TYR A 546 -12.91 -8.56 15.81
N ALA A 547 -12.25 -8.67 14.67
CA ALA A 547 -12.69 -9.44 13.53
C ALA A 547 -11.56 -10.36 13.03
N ALA A 548 -11.85 -11.62 12.80
CA ALA A 548 -10.90 -12.57 12.25
C ALA A 548 -11.25 -12.92 10.81
N VAL A 549 -10.27 -12.80 9.91
CA VAL A 549 -10.39 -13.21 8.53
C VAL A 549 -9.69 -14.55 8.36
N THR A 550 -10.47 -15.59 8.11
CA THR A 550 -10.00 -16.97 8.00
C THR A 550 -10.35 -17.55 6.62
N ASN A 551 -9.92 -18.77 6.33
CA ASN A 551 -10.32 -19.47 5.11
C ASN A 551 -11.84 -19.71 5.00
N ASN A 552 -12.58 -19.56 6.08
CA ASN A 552 -14.03 -19.68 6.12
C ASN A 552 -14.76 -18.34 6.00
N SER A 553 -14.03 -17.23 5.92
CA SER A 553 -14.62 -15.88 5.78
C SER A 553 -15.01 -15.66 4.32
N TYR A 554 -16.26 -15.94 3.99
CA TYR A 554 -16.79 -15.71 2.65
C TYR A 554 -18.23 -15.17 2.71
N ARG A 555 -18.67 -14.63 1.59
CA ARG A 555 -19.84 -13.80 1.39
C ARG A 555 -21.15 -14.26 2.04
N GLN A 556 -21.45 -15.52 2.02
CA GLN A 556 -22.80 -15.98 2.36
C GLN A 556 -23.07 -16.01 3.85
N SER A 557 -22.05 -15.96 4.66
CA SER A 557 -22.18 -16.08 6.10
C SER A 557 -21.26 -15.18 6.93
N PHE A 558 -20.28 -14.47 6.32
CA PHE A 558 -19.17 -13.84 7.06
C PHE A 558 -18.62 -14.75 8.17
N ASN A 559 -18.63 -16.07 7.94
CA ASN A 559 -18.24 -17.05 8.94
C ASN A 559 -16.86 -16.72 9.50
N GLY A 560 -16.81 -16.31 10.76
CA GLY A 560 -15.60 -15.90 11.43
C GLY A 560 -15.17 -14.45 11.22
N GLY A 561 -15.84 -13.69 10.33
CA GLY A 561 -15.50 -12.31 10.05
C GLY A 561 -16.39 -11.25 10.71
N TYR A 562 -17.31 -11.61 11.58
CA TYR A 562 -18.06 -10.63 12.38
C TYR A 562 -17.23 -10.19 13.58
N ALA A 563 -17.32 -8.91 13.93
CA ALA A 563 -16.91 -8.46 15.25
C ALA A 563 -17.67 -9.26 16.30
N LYS A 564 -16.92 -9.79 17.26
CA LYS A 564 -17.44 -10.59 18.36
C LYS A 564 -17.33 -9.80 19.66
N ASP A 565 -17.59 -10.47 20.78
CA ASP A 565 -17.38 -9.95 22.11
C ASP A 565 -16.03 -9.24 22.24
N ASP A 566 -15.95 -8.25 23.09
CA ASP A 566 -14.74 -7.46 23.26
C ASP A 566 -13.54 -8.33 23.64
N MET A 567 -12.41 -8.03 23.03
CA MET A 567 -11.11 -8.49 23.48
C MET A 567 -10.50 -7.40 24.36
N ILE A 568 -10.14 -7.72 25.59
CA ILE A 568 -9.52 -6.78 26.51
C ILE A 568 -8.03 -7.09 26.61
N LEU A 569 -7.20 -6.10 26.30
CA LEU A 569 -5.76 -6.12 26.51
C LEU A 569 -5.46 -5.46 27.86
N THR A 570 -5.09 -6.25 28.84
CA THR A 570 -4.88 -5.76 30.22
C THR A 570 -3.46 -5.27 30.45
N ALA A 571 -3.27 -4.36 31.42
CA ALA A 571 -1.94 -3.83 31.77
C ALA A 571 -1.00 -4.88 32.41
N ASP A 572 -1.49 -6.04 32.78
CA ASP A 572 -0.67 -7.19 33.18
C ASP A 572 -0.43 -8.19 32.02
N HIS A 573 -0.55 -7.70 30.79
CA HIS A 573 -0.24 -8.41 29.53
C HIS A 573 -1.10 -9.65 29.28
N LYS A 574 -2.31 -9.66 29.79
CA LYS A 574 -3.29 -10.72 29.51
C LYS A 574 -4.28 -10.29 28.45
N ILE A 575 -4.80 -11.27 27.75
CA ILE A 575 -5.94 -11.15 26.85
C ILE A 575 -7.15 -11.76 27.52
N GLN A 576 -8.25 -11.01 27.56
CA GLN A 576 -9.54 -11.53 28.01
C GLN A 576 -10.57 -11.48 26.90
N ILE A 577 -11.30 -12.57 26.70
CA ILE A 577 -12.41 -12.67 25.75
C ILE A 577 -13.62 -13.20 26.50
N GLY A 578 -14.77 -12.48 26.41
CA GLY A 578 -15.96 -12.85 27.15
C GLY A 578 -15.75 -12.89 28.68
N GLY A 579 -14.81 -12.10 29.20
CA GLY A 579 -14.47 -12.01 30.62
C GLY A 579 -13.65 -13.20 31.18
N GLN A 580 -13.05 -14.01 30.29
CA GLN A 580 -12.16 -15.11 30.66
C GLN A 580 -10.76 -14.84 30.10
N ASP A 581 -9.72 -15.21 30.87
CA ASP A 581 -8.35 -15.16 30.36
C ASP A 581 -8.21 -16.12 29.17
N ALA A 582 -7.76 -15.58 28.02
CA ALA A 582 -7.68 -16.31 26.75
C ALA A 582 -6.26 -16.34 26.16
N GLY A 583 -5.30 -15.61 26.74
CA GLY A 583 -3.95 -15.54 26.22
C GLY A 583 -3.12 -14.40 26.80
N THR A 584 -2.05 -14.06 26.11
CA THR A 584 -1.12 -12.98 26.48
C THR A 584 -0.76 -12.11 25.29
N TRP A 585 -0.30 -10.89 25.57
CA TRP A 585 0.21 -9.99 24.54
C TRP A 585 1.50 -9.30 25.00
N ILE A 586 2.31 -8.86 24.05
CA ILE A 586 3.56 -8.13 24.26
C ILE A 586 3.62 -7.00 23.23
N PHE A 587 3.90 -5.78 23.69
CA PHE A 587 4.21 -4.66 22.81
C PHE A 587 5.72 -4.41 22.81
N TYR A 588 6.33 -4.15 21.66
CA TYR A 588 7.77 -4.00 21.53
C TYR A 588 8.16 -3.25 20.25
N GLY A 589 9.40 -2.76 20.21
CA GLY A 589 9.99 -2.16 19.03
C GLY A 589 9.18 -1.00 18.46
N ASP A 590 9.09 -0.95 17.14
CA ASP A 590 8.39 0.10 16.40
C ASP A 590 6.91 -0.26 16.21
N ASN A 591 6.10 -0.06 17.25
CA ASN A 591 4.67 -0.35 17.27
C ASN A 591 4.30 -1.82 17.06
N TYR A 592 5.25 -2.75 17.23
CA TYR A 592 4.98 -4.17 17.07
C TYR A 592 4.19 -4.72 18.25
N ILE A 593 3.28 -5.64 17.95
CA ILE A 593 2.53 -6.38 18.95
C ILE A 593 2.57 -7.88 18.64
N TYR A 594 2.80 -8.67 19.67
CA TYR A 594 2.65 -10.12 19.65
C TYR A 594 1.43 -10.50 20.49
N ILE A 595 0.58 -11.35 19.96
CA ILE A 595 -0.64 -11.84 20.57
C ILE A 595 -0.60 -13.37 20.53
N ASP A 596 -0.66 -14.00 21.68
CA ASP A 596 -0.77 -15.46 21.84
C ASP A 596 -2.13 -15.82 22.47
N ILE A 597 -3.02 -16.40 21.67
CA ILE A 597 -4.32 -16.87 22.10
C ILE A 597 -4.26 -18.37 22.27
N THR A 598 -4.56 -18.85 23.47
CA THR A 598 -4.33 -20.25 23.87
C THR A 598 -5.62 -21.10 23.88
N GLU A 599 -6.76 -20.52 23.60
CA GLU A 599 -8.05 -21.22 23.60
C GLU A 599 -9.01 -20.67 22.56
N GLY A 600 -9.87 -21.54 22.01
CA GLY A 600 -10.98 -21.16 21.14
C GLY A 600 -10.66 -21.18 19.63
N GLU A 601 -11.49 -20.49 18.86
CA GLU A 601 -11.38 -20.45 17.39
C GLU A 601 -10.17 -19.65 16.89
N LEU A 602 -9.61 -18.79 17.74
CA LEU A 602 -8.46 -17.93 17.44
C LEU A 602 -7.15 -18.49 17.99
N ASP A 603 -7.14 -19.71 18.53
CA ASP A 603 -5.93 -20.33 19.10
C ASP A 603 -4.74 -20.21 18.13
N GLY A 604 -3.66 -19.62 18.61
CA GLY A 604 -2.44 -19.41 17.83
C GLY A 604 -1.72 -18.11 18.15
N GLU A 605 -0.56 -17.99 17.53
CA GLU A 605 0.33 -16.85 17.62
C GLU A 605 0.07 -15.87 16.48
N TYR A 606 0.05 -14.57 16.80
CA TYR A 606 -0.18 -13.49 15.85
C TYR A 606 0.89 -12.43 16.03
N TYR A 607 1.43 -11.94 14.92
CA TYR A 607 2.39 -10.85 14.84
C TYR A 607 1.74 -9.66 14.15
N GLY A 608 1.80 -8.50 14.74
CA GLY A 608 1.06 -7.35 14.25
C GLY A 608 1.69 -6.00 14.51
N VAL A 609 0.95 -4.97 14.13
CA VAL A 609 1.31 -3.56 14.29
C VAL A 609 0.13 -2.82 14.88
N VAL A 610 0.43 -1.92 15.84
CA VAL A 610 -0.54 -0.98 16.41
C VAL A 610 -0.46 0.33 15.63
N MET A 611 -1.60 0.83 15.18
CA MET A 611 -1.68 2.02 14.32
C MET A 611 -2.79 2.96 14.79
N PRO A 612 -2.63 4.29 14.64
CA PRO A 612 -3.76 5.20 14.73
C PRO A 612 -4.75 4.92 13.60
N ALA A 613 -6.02 5.13 13.86
CA ALA A 613 -7.08 4.99 12.87
C ALA A 613 -8.29 5.87 13.19
N TYR A 614 -9.05 6.27 12.18
CA TYR A 614 -10.42 6.70 12.37
C TYR A 614 -11.34 5.49 12.27
N ILE A 615 -12.01 5.16 13.37
CA ILE A 615 -12.88 3.99 13.47
C ILE A 615 -14.28 4.40 13.05
N GLU A 616 -14.65 4.12 11.80
CA GLU A 616 -15.93 4.54 11.23
C GLU A 616 -17.14 3.99 12.00
N ALA A 617 -17.01 2.81 12.58
CA ALA A 617 -18.08 2.19 13.37
C ALA A 617 -18.49 3.03 14.58
N SER A 618 -17.54 3.60 15.29
CA SER A 618 -17.75 4.49 16.43
C SER A 618 -17.74 5.98 16.07
N ARG A 619 -17.27 6.32 14.87
CA ARG A 619 -17.07 7.69 14.38
C ARG A 619 -16.09 8.49 15.24
N ALA A 620 -15.05 7.86 15.66
CA ALA A 620 -14.01 8.46 16.51
C ALA A 620 -12.62 8.01 16.08
N GLY A 621 -11.62 8.85 16.34
CA GLY A 621 -10.23 8.46 16.24
C GLY A 621 -9.84 7.51 17.37
N GLY A 622 -8.93 6.58 17.10
CA GLY A 622 -8.50 5.60 18.08
C GLY A 622 -7.34 4.74 17.57
N LEU A 623 -7.08 3.65 18.24
CA LEU A 623 -6.10 2.65 17.84
C LEU A 623 -6.76 1.48 17.10
N THR A 624 -6.06 1.01 16.09
CA THR A 624 -6.31 -0.28 15.48
C THR A 624 -5.08 -1.17 15.59
N ILE A 625 -5.30 -2.47 15.65
CA ILE A 625 -4.24 -3.48 15.65
C ILE A 625 -4.52 -4.43 14.49
N SER A 626 -3.52 -4.64 13.66
CA SER A 626 -3.61 -5.58 12.55
C SER A 626 -2.53 -6.64 12.67
N CYS A 627 -2.93 -7.90 12.74
CA CYS A 627 -2.05 -9.02 12.94
C CYS A 627 -2.21 -10.09 11.87
N LEU A 628 -1.10 -10.71 11.53
CA LEU A 628 -1.04 -11.93 10.76
C LEU A 628 -0.72 -13.11 11.69
N SER A 629 -1.43 -14.24 11.55
CA SER A 629 -1.09 -15.46 12.28
C SER A 629 0.31 -15.95 11.90
N GLY A 630 1.03 -16.54 12.85
CA GLY A 630 2.39 -17.02 12.64
C GLY A 630 2.56 -18.00 11.47
N ASN A 631 1.47 -18.60 11.01
CA ASN A 631 1.42 -19.46 9.82
C ASN A 631 0.85 -18.75 8.56
N GLY A 632 0.67 -17.44 8.56
CA GLY A 632 0.22 -16.63 7.41
C GLY A 632 -1.21 -16.88 6.91
N ARG A 633 -2.01 -17.70 7.60
CA ARG A 633 -3.30 -18.14 7.08
C ARG A 633 -4.48 -17.30 7.50
N ASN A 634 -4.37 -16.63 8.64
CA ASN A 634 -5.45 -15.86 9.23
C ASN A 634 -4.97 -14.44 9.56
N THR A 635 -5.88 -13.49 9.43
CA THR A 635 -5.67 -12.11 9.87
C THR A 635 -6.58 -11.83 11.05
N LEU A 636 -6.07 -11.17 12.05
CA LEU A 636 -6.82 -10.70 13.22
C LEU A 636 -6.76 -9.17 13.25
N PHE A 637 -7.92 -8.55 13.21
CA PHE A 637 -8.09 -7.11 13.31
C PHE A 637 -8.74 -6.74 14.63
N LEU A 638 -8.24 -5.70 15.28
CA LEU A 638 -8.82 -5.13 16.50
C LEU A 638 -9.02 -3.62 16.29
N ASN A 639 -10.19 -3.10 16.69
CA ASN A 639 -10.47 -1.68 16.75
C ASN A 639 -10.82 -1.31 18.20
N ALA A 640 -10.19 -0.26 18.72
CA ALA A 640 -10.52 0.25 20.05
C ALA A 640 -12.02 0.63 20.12
N ASN A 641 -12.69 0.31 21.22
CA ASN A 641 -14.11 0.62 21.46
C ASN A 641 -14.27 2.06 21.95
N VAL A 642 -13.88 3.06 21.13
CA VAL A 642 -13.92 4.50 21.40
C VAL A 642 -15.31 5.10 21.25
#